data_0c4777441b79275a4496a5262ea42e51
#
_entry.id   0c4777441b79275a4496a5262ea42e51
#
_cell.length_a   1.000
_cell.length_b   1.000
_cell.length_c   1.000
_cell.angle_alpha   90.00
_cell.angle_beta   90.00
_cell.angle_gamma   90.00
#
_symmetry.space_group_name_H-M   'P 1'
#
loop_
_entity.id
_entity.type
_entity.pdbx_description
1 polymer ?
#
loop_
_entity_poly.entity_id
_entity_poly.type
_entity_poly.pdbx_seq_one_letter_code
_entity_poly.pdbx_strand_id
1 'polypeptide(L)'
;MPGADKKPKTLYDKVLDHHIVNEQEDGTLLIYIDRHLVHEVTSPQAFEGLKNAGRKVRRPDCTLVTVDHNIPTSSRKNFKNAEEFIEETDSRLQCTTLEENVKDFGLTYFGMGDRRQGIVHIIGPEQGFTLPGTTVVCGDSHTSTHGAFGALAFGIGTSEVEHVLATQTLLTRRSKNMRIQVDGELPPGVTSKDVILHIIGVIGTAGGTGAVIEFCGSVIRGLSMEARMSMCNMSIEAGARAGMIAPDETTFEYLKGRPLAPKYDSPEWKRAVAFWSSLASDEGAVYDKTVILDGKDIIPTVSWGTSPQDVIPITGVVPGPDDFEDEDRKIACKRALEYMGLVAGTRMQDIPVDKVFIGSCTNARIEDLRAAAKVVRGKKVAANIMRAMVVPGSGLVKQQAEAEGLDRIFTDAGFEWREAGCSMCLGMNPDILSPQERCASTSNRNFEGRQGAGGRTHLMSPAMAAAAAIAGHLADVREHLTASPLLAKAQPHLDIQSEHEEPTTEDEFDRIMDMPADNEPHANSSAATAAAGSSAGLPKFTTLRGIAAPMDRSNVDTDAIIPKQFLKTIKRTGLGSALFYELRYNPADGSENPSFVLNQEPYRNSKILVVTGPNFGCGSSREHAPWALLDFGIKCIIAPSFADIFFNNTFKNGMLPVVISDPAALAAIAAEASAGREIEVDLVNQEIKDAAGSKLASFDVDAFRKHCLINGLDDIGLTLQMEDKIRTFEAKRTLETPWLDGSGYLKRGKRGSATMIQAAPVPKTNRGDVKTEPLEW
;
A
#
# COMPACT_ATOMS: atom_id res chain seq x y z
N MET A 1 37.36 3.10 29.56
CA MET A 1 37.53 1.87 28.75
C MET A 1 37.30 2.28 27.30
N PRO A 2 38.21 1.95 26.36
CA PRO A 2 38.00 2.25 24.93
C PRO A 2 36.78 1.46 24.45
N GLY A 3 35.98 2.07 23.58
CA GLY A 3 34.66 1.60 23.15
C GLY A 3 34.71 0.18 22.57
N ALA A 4 33.78 -0.64 23.02
CA ALA A 4 33.43 -1.86 22.32
C ALA A 4 33.12 -1.47 20.87
N ASP A 5 33.75 -2.11 19.89
CA ASP A 5 33.49 -1.95 18.47
C ASP A 5 32.01 -2.18 18.23
N LYS A 6 31.22 -1.10 18.11
CA LYS A 6 29.82 -1.20 17.73
C LYS A 6 29.80 -1.70 16.28
N LYS A 7 29.21 -2.86 16.04
CA LYS A 7 29.02 -3.36 14.67
C LYS A 7 28.30 -2.29 13.85
N PRO A 8 28.78 -2.00 12.62
CA PRO A 8 28.09 -1.07 11.72
C PRO A 8 26.65 -1.51 11.48
N LYS A 9 25.70 -0.56 11.51
CA LYS A 9 24.26 -0.81 11.39
C LYS A 9 23.71 -0.18 10.11
N THR A 10 22.76 -0.87 9.50
CA THR A 10 21.97 -0.31 8.41
C THR A 10 20.95 0.71 8.93
N LEU A 11 20.37 1.52 8.03
CA LEU A 11 19.25 2.40 8.35
C LEU A 11 18.09 1.62 9.01
N TYR A 12 17.74 0.46 8.45
CA TYR A 12 16.71 -0.42 9.00
C TYR A 12 17.02 -0.85 10.43
N ASP A 13 18.26 -1.34 10.68
CA ASP A 13 18.65 -1.79 12.01
C ASP A 13 18.59 -0.66 13.04
N LYS A 14 19.03 0.55 12.66
CA LYS A 14 18.98 1.72 13.55
C LYS A 14 17.54 2.09 13.93
N VAL A 15 16.65 2.16 12.93
CA VAL A 15 15.24 2.51 13.20
C VAL A 15 14.56 1.39 14.00
N LEU A 16 14.73 0.13 13.63
CA LEU A 16 14.13 -0.99 14.35
C LEU A 16 14.59 -1.04 15.81
N ASP A 17 15.89 -0.94 16.06
CA ASP A 17 16.45 -1.04 17.42
C ASP A 17 15.96 0.08 18.34
N HIS A 18 15.64 1.26 17.79
CA HIS A 18 14.99 2.35 18.53
C HIS A 18 13.55 2.07 18.96
N HIS A 19 12.89 1.07 18.35
CA HIS A 19 11.46 0.79 18.57
C HIS A 19 11.20 -0.54 19.29
N ILE A 20 12.24 -1.29 19.68
CA ILE A 20 12.08 -2.55 20.41
C ILE A 20 11.63 -2.25 21.84
N VAL A 21 10.39 -2.66 22.16
CA VAL A 21 9.83 -2.62 23.53
C VAL A 21 10.27 -3.84 24.31
N ASN A 22 10.28 -5.01 23.65
CA ASN A 22 10.69 -6.28 24.23
C ASN A 22 11.17 -7.22 23.14
N GLU A 23 12.19 -8.01 23.44
CA GLU A 23 12.68 -9.12 22.64
C GLU A 23 12.48 -10.42 23.41
N GLN A 24 11.85 -11.41 22.77
CA GLN A 24 11.63 -12.73 23.35
C GLN A 24 12.82 -13.64 23.06
N GLU A 25 12.95 -14.75 23.81
CA GLU A 25 14.06 -15.70 23.66
C GLU A 25 14.12 -16.36 22.27
N ASP A 26 12.98 -16.44 21.57
CA ASP A 26 12.87 -16.98 20.20
C ASP A 26 13.15 -15.96 19.10
N GLY A 27 13.55 -14.73 19.45
CA GLY A 27 13.81 -13.63 18.54
C GLY A 27 12.56 -12.87 18.06
N THR A 28 11.39 -13.15 18.63
CA THR A 28 10.17 -12.35 18.39
C THR A 28 10.30 -11.00 19.09
N LEU A 29 10.04 -9.93 18.35
CA LEU A 29 10.13 -8.55 18.81
C LEU A 29 8.74 -7.98 19.03
N LEU A 30 8.52 -7.32 20.17
CA LEU A 30 7.44 -6.38 20.35
C LEU A 30 7.98 -4.99 20.02
N ILE A 31 7.49 -4.40 18.93
CA ILE A 31 7.92 -3.06 18.49
C ILE A 31 6.83 -2.03 18.75
N TYR A 32 7.24 -0.81 19.09
CA TYR A 32 6.35 0.33 19.23
C TYR A 32 6.05 0.96 17.86
N ILE A 33 4.82 1.42 17.66
CA ILE A 33 4.37 2.08 16.44
C ILE A 33 4.14 3.56 16.71
N ASP A 34 4.89 4.44 16.04
CA ASP A 34 4.79 5.89 16.23
C ASP A 34 3.58 6.50 15.56
N ARG A 35 3.21 6.01 14.36
CA ARG A 35 2.16 6.57 13.53
C ARG A 35 1.28 5.47 12.95
N HIS A 36 -0.01 5.66 13.08
CA HIS A 36 -1.01 4.77 12.51
C HIS A 36 -1.93 5.53 11.56
N LEU A 37 -1.90 5.17 10.29
CA LEU A 37 -2.81 5.68 9.28
C LEU A 37 -3.96 4.68 9.09
N VAL A 38 -5.18 5.18 9.03
CA VAL A 38 -6.39 4.33 8.95
C VAL A 38 -7.28 4.81 7.81
N HIS A 39 -7.88 3.87 7.10
CA HIS A 39 -8.85 4.16 6.03
C HIS A 39 -10.06 3.19 6.09
N GLU A 40 -11.06 3.40 5.25
CA GLU A 40 -12.36 2.75 5.35
C GLU A 40 -12.36 1.25 5.06
N VAL A 41 -11.41 0.73 4.27
CA VAL A 41 -11.47 -0.66 3.78
C VAL A 41 -11.07 -1.69 4.84
N THR A 42 -10.05 -1.38 5.65
CA THR A 42 -9.44 -2.34 6.58
C THR A 42 -9.72 -2.03 8.05
N SER A 43 -10.60 -1.08 8.33
CA SER A 43 -10.86 -0.63 9.69
C SER A 43 -12.19 -1.08 10.32
N PRO A 44 -13.28 -1.38 9.58
CA PRO A 44 -14.57 -1.70 10.19
C PRO A 44 -14.48 -2.84 11.22
N GLN A 45 -13.88 -3.96 10.82
CA GLN A 45 -13.77 -5.15 11.68
C GLN A 45 -12.75 -4.96 12.81
N ALA A 46 -11.75 -4.07 12.63
CA ALA A 46 -10.81 -3.72 13.71
C ALA A 46 -11.51 -2.92 14.83
N PHE A 47 -12.31 -1.92 14.46
CA PHE A 47 -13.10 -1.17 15.43
C PHE A 47 -14.21 -2.01 16.08
N GLU A 48 -14.84 -2.91 15.32
CA GLU A 48 -15.80 -3.88 15.87
C GLU A 48 -15.15 -4.76 16.94
N GLY A 49 -13.93 -5.27 16.67
CA GLY A 49 -13.16 -6.05 17.64
C GLY A 49 -12.87 -5.27 18.92
N LEU A 50 -12.45 -4.00 18.81
CA LEU A 50 -12.25 -3.13 19.98
C LEU A 50 -13.54 -2.94 20.78
N LYS A 51 -14.68 -2.64 20.12
CA LYS A 51 -15.98 -2.47 20.76
C LYS A 51 -16.41 -3.73 21.49
N ASN A 52 -16.32 -4.90 20.84
CA ASN A 52 -16.71 -6.19 21.41
C ASN A 52 -15.85 -6.59 22.62
N ALA A 53 -14.56 -6.22 22.60
CA ALA A 53 -13.65 -6.46 23.72
C ALA A 53 -13.66 -5.34 24.80
N GLY A 54 -14.47 -4.29 24.61
CA GLY A 54 -14.51 -3.12 25.50
C GLY A 54 -13.19 -2.34 25.57
N ARG A 55 -12.37 -2.44 24.53
CA ARG A 55 -11.05 -1.80 24.43
C ARG A 55 -11.16 -0.37 23.87
N LYS A 56 -10.25 0.50 24.27
CA LYS A 56 -10.11 1.87 23.77
C LYS A 56 -8.91 1.96 22.82
N VAL A 57 -8.92 2.96 21.96
CA VAL A 57 -7.71 3.33 21.21
C VAL A 57 -6.68 3.91 22.18
N ARG A 58 -5.47 3.32 22.19
CA ARG A 58 -4.41 3.67 23.14
C ARG A 58 -3.84 5.07 22.87
N ARG A 59 -3.56 5.40 21.62
CA ARG A 59 -2.92 6.66 21.20
C ARG A 59 -3.71 7.31 20.04
N PRO A 60 -4.87 7.92 20.35
CA PRO A 60 -5.64 8.67 19.33
C PRO A 60 -4.81 9.80 18.68
N ASP A 61 -3.87 10.37 19.41
CA ASP A 61 -2.93 11.41 18.97
C ASP A 61 -1.89 10.90 17.96
N CYS A 62 -1.66 9.59 17.90
CA CYS A 62 -0.78 8.93 16.93
C CYS A 62 -1.54 8.30 15.75
N THR A 63 -2.85 8.53 15.65
CA THR A 63 -3.73 7.94 14.63
C THR A 63 -4.33 9.05 13.76
N LEU A 64 -4.20 8.92 12.44
CA LEU A 64 -4.78 9.83 11.45
C LEU A 64 -5.63 9.02 10.47
N VAL A 65 -6.88 9.46 10.26
CA VAL A 65 -7.88 8.71 9.51
C VAL A 65 -8.33 9.48 8.28
N THR A 66 -8.56 8.80 7.15
CA THR A 66 -9.11 9.38 5.93
C THR A 66 -9.97 8.38 5.18
N VAL A 67 -10.64 8.82 4.12
CA VAL A 67 -11.32 7.99 3.12
C VAL A 67 -10.73 8.26 1.75
N ASP A 68 -10.44 7.21 0.98
CA ASP A 68 -9.76 7.35 -0.30
C ASP A 68 -10.09 6.27 -1.35
N HIS A 69 -10.47 5.06 -0.94
CA HIS A 69 -10.66 3.91 -1.83
C HIS A 69 -12.06 3.83 -2.43
N ASN A 70 -13.09 3.97 -1.60
CA ASN A 70 -14.50 3.75 -1.96
C ASN A 70 -15.23 5.03 -2.37
N ILE A 71 -14.56 6.16 -2.35
CA ILE A 71 -15.17 7.45 -2.64
C ILE A 71 -15.16 7.75 -4.15
N PRO A 72 -16.26 8.30 -4.69
CA PRO A 72 -16.27 8.83 -6.06
C PRO A 72 -15.32 10.03 -6.21
N THR A 73 -14.67 10.12 -7.37
CA THR A 73 -13.84 11.26 -7.74
C THR A 73 -14.58 12.26 -8.66
N SER A 74 -15.90 12.17 -8.73
CA SER A 74 -16.77 13.15 -9.36
C SER A 74 -16.79 14.45 -8.57
N SER A 75 -17.22 15.56 -9.23
CA SER A 75 -17.27 16.89 -8.62
C SER A 75 -18.05 16.90 -7.30
N ARG A 76 -17.48 17.49 -6.28
CA ARG A 76 -18.07 17.63 -4.93
C ARG A 76 -18.79 18.96 -4.72
N LYS A 77 -19.11 19.72 -5.77
CA LYS A 77 -19.84 21.00 -5.65
C LYS A 77 -21.14 20.91 -4.86
N ASN A 78 -21.84 19.77 -4.92
CA ASN A 78 -23.10 19.52 -4.23
C ASN A 78 -22.93 18.53 -3.07
N PHE A 79 -21.71 18.30 -2.59
CA PHE A 79 -21.46 17.39 -1.48
C PHE A 79 -22.09 17.93 -0.19
N LYS A 80 -22.90 17.10 0.48
CA LYS A 80 -23.45 17.38 1.80
C LYS A 80 -22.90 16.42 2.84
N ASN A 81 -22.94 15.13 2.54
CA ASN A 81 -22.44 14.05 3.39
C ASN A 81 -22.19 12.79 2.56
N ALA A 82 -21.49 11.81 3.11
CA ALA A 82 -21.18 10.56 2.44
C ALA A 82 -22.43 9.71 2.14
N GLU A 83 -23.45 9.77 3.02
CA GLU A 83 -24.69 9.00 2.92
C GLU A 83 -25.49 9.35 1.64
N GLU A 84 -25.55 10.62 1.27
CA GLU A 84 -26.26 11.08 0.07
C GLU A 84 -25.39 11.03 -1.19
N PHE A 85 -24.06 11.17 -1.05
CA PHE A 85 -23.15 11.34 -2.19
C PHE A 85 -22.66 10.03 -2.79
N ILE A 86 -22.47 8.99 -1.97
CA ILE A 86 -21.97 7.70 -2.43
C ILE A 86 -23.18 6.83 -2.83
N GLU A 87 -23.37 6.61 -4.13
CA GLU A 87 -24.50 5.87 -4.65
C GLU A 87 -24.43 4.38 -4.33
N GLU A 88 -23.24 3.80 -4.42
CA GLU A 88 -23.03 2.38 -4.19
C GLU A 88 -23.13 2.03 -2.69
N THR A 89 -24.05 1.12 -2.36
CA THR A 89 -24.44 0.81 -0.99
C THR A 89 -23.28 0.32 -0.11
N ASP A 90 -22.46 -0.59 -0.61
CA ASP A 90 -21.36 -1.19 0.19
C ASP A 90 -20.24 -0.18 0.42
N SER A 91 -19.89 0.61 -0.58
CA SER A 91 -18.92 1.72 -0.45
C SER A 91 -19.41 2.77 0.53
N ARG A 92 -20.69 3.14 0.45
CA ARG A 92 -21.34 4.06 1.39
C ARG A 92 -21.29 3.52 2.81
N LEU A 93 -21.65 2.25 3.00
CA LEU A 93 -21.63 1.61 4.31
C LEU A 93 -20.22 1.61 4.95
N GLN A 94 -19.17 1.31 4.19
CA GLN A 94 -17.80 1.37 4.71
C GLN A 94 -17.40 2.79 5.12
N CYS A 95 -17.71 3.80 4.31
CA CYS A 95 -17.38 5.19 4.63
C CYS A 95 -18.15 5.71 5.85
N THR A 96 -19.47 5.48 5.93
CA THR A 96 -20.28 5.91 7.08
C THR A 96 -19.90 5.17 8.37
N THR A 97 -19.61 3.86 8.28
CA THR A 97 -19.10 3.09 9.42
C THR A 97 -17.78 3.66 9.96
N LEU A 98 -16.89 4.11 9.06
CA LEU A 98 -15.64 4.77 9.48
C LEU A 98 -15.94 6.09 10.20
N GLU A 99 -16.84 6.92 9.68
CA GLU A 99 -17.25 8.19 10.30
C GLU A 99 -17.82 7.99 11.73
N GLU A 100 -18.64 6.96 11.92
CA GLU A 100 -19.15 6.56 13.24
C GLU A 100 -18.01 6.13 14.17
N ASN A 101 -17.12 5.27 13.71
CA ASN A 101 -15.99 4.79 14.51
C ASN A 101 -15.04 5.92 14.92
N VAL A 102 -14.78 6.87 14.00
CA VAL A 102 -13.96 8.06 14.30
C VAL A 102 -14.56 8.88 15.45
N LYS A 103 -15.89 9.08 15.43
CA LYS A 103 -16.60 9.79 16.52
C LYS A 103 -16.53 9.04 17.83
N ASP A 104 -16.81 7.73 17.81
CA ASP A 104 -16.83 6.87 18.99
C ASP A 104 -15.47 6.82 19.70
N PHE A 105 -14.38 6.80 18.94
CA PHE A 105 -13.01 6.69 19.45
C PHE A 105 -12.26 8.03 19.53
N GLY A 106 -12.85 9.14 19.09
CA GLY A 106 -12.28 10.48 19.17
C GLY A 106 -11.01 10.65 18.34
N LEU A 107 -11.01 10.18 17.09
CA LEU A 107 -9.85 10.20 16.19
C LEU A 107 -9.86 11.42 15.26
N THR A 108 -8.68 11.83 14.80
CA THR A 108 -8.54 12.87 13.76
C THR A 108 -8.94 12.26 12.40
N TYR A 109 -9.86 12.92 11.70
CA TYR A 109 -10.43 12.45 10.45
C TYR A 109 -10.42 13.52 9.35
N PHE A 110 -9.91 13.16 8.20
CA PHE A 110 -10.01 13.94 6.97
C PHE A 110 -11.05 13.28 6.05
N GLY A 111 -12.31 13.65 6.26
CA GLY A 111 -13.43 13.16 5.48
C GLY A 111 -13.59 13.89 4.14
N MET A 112 -14.56 13.49 3.34
CA MET A 112 -14.78 14.02 1.97
C MET A 112 -15.03 15.53 1.92
N GLY A 113 -15.51 16.15 3.00
CA GLY A 113 -15.69 17.60 3.13
C GLY A 113 -14.44 18.36 3.63
N ASP A 114 -13.40 17.67 4.05
CA ASP A 114 -12.16 18.28 4.51
C ASP A 114 -11.22 18.51 3.31
N ARG A 115 -10.70 19.72 3.15
CA ARG A 115 -9.72 20.03 2.09
C ARG A 115 -8.43 19.24 2.17
N ARG A 116 -8.10 18.67 3.34
CA ARG A 116 -6.94 17.81 3.57
C ARG A 116 -7.21 16.35 3.21
N GLN A 117 -8.46 16.01 2.86
CA GLN A 117 -8.79 14.66 2.42
C GLN A 117 -7.94 14.28 1.21
N GLY A 118 -7.47 13.06 1.20
CA GLY A 118 -6.66 12.52 0.12
C GLY A 118 -6.29 11.07 0.35
N ILE A 119 -5.50 10.54 -0.56
CA ILE A 119 -4.97 9.19 -0.48
C ILE A 119 -4.14 9.07 0.80
N VAL A 120 -4.38 8.00 1.56
CA VAL A 120 -3.80 7.77 2.89
C VAL A 120 -2.26 7.92 2.92
N HIS A 121 -1.56 7.54 1.84
CA HIS A 121 -0.10 7.66 1.73
C HIS A 121 0.38 9.03 1.20
N ILE A 122 -0.52 9.96 0.98
CA ILE A 122 -0.20 11.35 0.61
C ILE A 122 -0.44 12.28 1.79
N ILE A 123 -1.54 12.12 2.52
CA ILE A 123 -1.88 12.99 3.62
C ILE A 123 -0.85 13.00 4.76
N GLY A 124 -0.27 11.83 5.10
CA GLY A 124 0.74 11.74 6.16
C GLY A 124 1.99 12.60 5.88
N PRO A 125 2.65 12.43 4.72
CA PRO A 125 3.73 13.29 4.26
C PRO A 125 3.35 14.77 4.19
N GLU A 126 2.22 15.11 3.58
CA GLU A 126 1.78 16.51 3.43
C GLU A 126 1.61 17.24 4.76
N GLN A 127 1.14 16.52 5.77
CA GLN A 127 0.95 17.11 7.10
C GLN A 127 2.22 17.10 7.96
N GLY A 128 3.31 16.46 7.53
CA GLY A 128 4.47 16.21 8.38
C GLY A 128 4.16 15.22 9.51
N PHE A 129 3.13 14.38 9.35
CA PHE A 129 2.81 13.30 10.27
C PHE A 129 3.83 12.17 10.15
N THR A 130 4.36 11.94 8.94
CA THR A 130 5.48 11.07 8.67
C THR A 130 6.79 11.80 8.90
N LEU A 131 7.62 11.30 9.81
CA LEU A 131 8.91 11.90 10.17
C LEU A 131 10.04 10.85 10.09
N PRO A 132 11.29 11.26 9.84
CA PRO A 132 12.42 10.34 9.81
C PRO A 132 12.62 9.57 11.11
N GLY A 133 12.99 8.31 10.98
CA GLY A 133 13.26 7.43 12.11
C GLY A 133 12.02 6.99 12.90
N THR A 134 10.82 7.16 12.35
CA THR A 134 9.57 6.66 12.95
C THR A 134 9.17 5.30 12.39
N THR A 135 8.32 4.58 13.12
CA THR A 135 7.55 3.45 12.60
C THR A 135 6.17 3.94 12.15
N VAL A 136 5.77 3.56 10.92
CA VAL A 136 4.48 3.94 10.34
C VAL A 136 3.75 2.72 9.83
N VAL A 137 2.50 2.52 10.22
CA VAL A 137 1.68 1.41 9.73
C VAL A 137 0.31 1.89 9.22
N CYS A 138 -0.24 1.11 8.29
CA CYS A 138 -1.57 1.29 7.75
C CYS A 138 -2.11 -0.04 7.24
N GLY A 139 -3.41 -0.19 7.19
CA GLY A 139 -4.08 -1.34 6.58
C GLY A 139 -3.97 -1.41 5.05
N ASP A 140 -3.02 -0.71 4.44
CA ASP A 140 -2.73 -0.71 3.00
C ASP A 140 -1.27 -1.11 2.73
N SER A 141 -1.07 -1.93 1.68
CA SER A 141 0.25 -2.47 1.33
C SER A 141 1.27 -1.41 0.92
N HIS A 142 0.83 -0.27 0.35
CA HIS A 142 1.73 0.80 -0.10
C HIS A 142 2.18 1.75 1.02
N THR A 143 2.00 1.38 2.29
CA THR A 143 2.53 2.08 3.46
C THR A 143 4.05 2.25 3.39
N SER A 144 4.74 1.39 2.66
CA SER A 144 6.18 1.54 2.36
C SER A 144 6.55 2.90 1.74
N THR A 145 5.60 3.64 1.16
CA THR A 145 5.78 5.03 0.67
C THR A 145 6.46 5.92 1.70
N HIS A 146 6.11 5.78 2.98
CA HIS A 146 6.64 6.60 4.07
C HIS A 146 8.12 6.33 4.36
N GLY A 147 8.67 5.21 3.88
CA GLY A 147 10.09 4.89 3.97
C GLY A 147 11.00 5.85 3.20
N ALA A 148 10.44 6.65 2.28
CA ALA A 148 11.15 7.75 1.61
C ALA A 148 11.71 8.80 2.58
N PHE A 149 11.16 8.87 3.77
CA PHE A 149 11.59 9.75 4.86
C PHE A 149 12.62 9.07 5.80
N GLY A 150 13.04 7.84 5.54
CA GLY A 150 13.82 7.05 6.49
C GLY A 150 12.97 6.54 7.67
N ALA A 151 11.67 6.42 7.49
CA ALA A 151 10.77 5.74 8.43
C ALA A 151 10.72 4.24 8.12
N LEU A 152 10.57 3.39 9.13
CA LEU A 152 10.24 1.99 8.95
C LEU A 152 8.72 1.87 8.78
N ALA A 153 8.28 1.77 7.52
CA ALA A 153 6.88 1.85 7.16
C ALA A 153 6.43 0.62 6.38
N PHE A 154 5.36 -0.03 6.82
CA PHE A 154 4.85 -1.25 6.20
C PHE A 154 3.36 -1.44 6.38
N GLY A 155 2.74 -2.16 5.42
CA GLY A 155 1.34 -2.54 5.45
C GLY A 155 1.05 -3.63 6.46
N ILE A 156 -0.13 -3.57 7.08
CA ILE A 156 -0.62 -4.51 8.08
C ILE A 156 -2.03 -4.99 7.76
N GLY A 157 -2.44 -6.14 8.28
CA GLY A 157 -3.80 -6.65 8.15
C GLY A 157 -4.78 -6.04 9.14
N THR A 158 -6.08 -6.28 8.95
CA THR A 158 -7.16 -5.76 9.79
C THR A 158 -7.00 -6.14 11.27
N SER A 159 -6.59 -7.38 11.58
CA SER A 159 -6.32 -7.82 12.96
C SER A 159 -5.12 -7.10 13.58
N GLU A 160 -4.11 -6.75 12.76
CA GLU A 160 -2.98 -5.94 13.22
C GLU A 160 -3.37 -4.47 13.39
N VAL A 161 -4.29 -3.93 12.56
CA VAL A 161 -4.90 -2.61 12.78
C VAL A 161 -5.59 -2.57 14.16
N GLU A 162 -6.40 -3.58 14.52
CA GLU A 162 -6.99 -3.71 15.86
C GLU A 162 -5.92 -3.75 16.94
N HIS A 163 -4.85 -4.53 16.74
CA HIS A 163 -3.74 -4.66 17.70
C HIS A 163 -3.05 -3.33 17.97
N VAL A 164 -2.70 -2.59 16.90
CA VAL A 164 -2.05 -1.27 17.03
C VAL A 164 -2.98 -0.26 17.69
N LEU A 165 -4.26 -0.22 17.31
CA LEU A 165 -5.24 0.67 17.98
C LEU A 165 -5.32 0.39 19.48
N ALA A 166 -5.31 -0.89 19.88
CA ALA A 166 -5.42 -1.30 21.29
C ALA A 166 -4.13 -1.06 22.10
N THR A 167 -2.96 -1.28 21.51
CA THR A 167 -1.67 -1.42 22.25
C THR A 167 -0.59 -0.45 21.83
N GLN A 168 -0.69 0.17 20.63
CA GLN A 168 0.34 0.96 19.95
C GLN A 168 1.62 0.16 19.65
N THR A 169 1.53 -1.16 19.58
CA THR A 169 2.66 -2.06 19.35
C THR A 169 2.29 -3.16 18.36
N LEU A 170 3.31 -3.84 17.81
CA LEU A 170 3.15 -5.02 16.98
C LEU A 170 4.20 -6.07 17.33
N LEU A 171 3.81 -7.34 17.19
CA LEU A 171 4.72 -8.47 17.23
C LEU A 171 5.29 -8.70 15.83
N THR A 172 6.62 -8.79 15.72
CA THR A 172 7.31 -8.99 14.44
C THR A 172 8.61 -9.76 14.63
N ARG A 173 9.27 -10.11 13.54
CA ARG A 173 10.65 -10.60 13.51
C ARG A 173 11.53 -9.66 12.72
N ARG A 174 12.85 -9.70 12.99
CA ARG A 174 13.82 -8.94 12.22
C ARG A 174 13.83 -9.41 10.78
N SER A 175 13.64 -8.49 9.84
CA SER A 175 13.73 -8.74 8.41
C SER A 175 15.19 -8.75 7.95
N LYS A 176 15.45 -9.35 6.79
CA LYS A 176 16.75 -9.26 6.11
C LYS A 176 17.02 -7.83 5.63
N ASN A 177 18.28 -7.45 5.54
CA ASN A 177 18.73 -6.19 4.97
C ASN A 177 19.05 -6.39 3.48
N MET A 178 18.37 -5.65 2.60
CA MET A 178 18.68 -5.65 1.17
C MET A 178 19.06 -4.25 0.71
N ARG A 179 20.15 -4.14 -0.05
CA ARG A 179 20.57 -2.88 -0.65
C ARG A 179 20.34 -2.89 -2.15
N ILE A 180 19.70 -1.81 -2.66
CA ILE A 180 19.63 -1.53 -4.09
C ILE A 180 20.29 -0.18 -4.33
N GLN A 181 21.43 -0.21 -4.99
CA GLN A 181 22.25 0.96 -5.30
C GLN A 181 22.13 1.30 -6.76
N VAL A 182 21.72 2.55 -7.05
CA VAL A 182 21.62 3.07 -8.42
C VAL A 182 22.54 4.28 -8.53
N ASP A 183 23.61 4.16 -9.31
CA ASP A 183 24.59 5.22 -9.51
C ASP A 183 24.56 5.76 -10.94
N GLY A 184 25.31 6.84 -11.16
CA GLY A 184 25.38 7.53 -12.46
C GLY A 184 24.34 8.64 -12.61
N GLU A 185 23.89 8.86 -13.81
CA GLU A 185 22.89 9.87 -14.19
C GLU A 185 21.78 9.23 -15.01
N LEU A 186 20.55 9.71 -14.80
CA LEU A 186 19.38 9.24 -15.57
C LEU A 186 19.34 9.91 -16.95
N PRO A 187 19.08 9.17 -18.03
CA PRO A 187 18.85 9.76 -19.35
C PRO A 187 17.62 10.69 -19.37
N PRO A 188 17.56 11.65 -20.28
CA PRO A 188 16.39 12.51 -20.44
C PRO A 188 15.09 11.70 -20.63
N GLY A 189 14.02 12.14 -19.96
CA GLY A 189 12.70 11.49 -20.01
C GLY A 189 12.53 10.32 -19.07
N VAL A 190 13.57 9.89 -18.35
CA VAL A 190 13.50 8.86 -17.31
C VAL A 190 13.12 9.50 -15.97
N THR A 191 12.20 8.87 -15.25
CA THR A 191 11.71 9.29 -13.94
C THR A 191 11.92 8.20 -12.90
N SER A 192 11.63 8.49 -11.63
CA SER A 192 11.65 7.49 -10.55
C SER A 192 10.74 6.29 -10.82
N LYS A 193 9.62 6.48 -11.54
CA LYS A 193 8.74 5.39 -11.94
C LYS A 193 9.44 4.40 -12.87
N ASP A 194 10.22 4.91 -13.83
CA ASP A 194 10.98 4.06 -14.74
C ASP A 194 12.08 3.31 -13.98
N VAL A 195 12.74 3.97 -13.02
CA VAL A 195 13.77 3.37 -12.17
C VAL A 195 13.19 2.21 -11.37
N ILE A 196 12.08 2.40 -10.67
CA ILE A 196 11.51 1.32 -9.84
C ILE A 196 10.92 0.19 -10.69
N LEU A 197 10.30 0.49 -11.82
CA LEU A 197 9.83 -0.55 -12.76
C LEU A 197 11.00 -1.37 -13.31
N HIS A 198 12.10 -0.73 -13.69
CA HIS A 198 13.32 -1.40 -14.13
C HIS A 198 13.89 -2.31 -13.01
N ILE A 199 13.97 -1.81 -11.77
CA ILE A 199 14.42 -2.60 -10.62
C ILE A 199 13.55 -3.85 -10.46
N ILE A 200 12.22 -3.70 -10.47
CA ILE A 200 11.29 -4.84 -10.33
C ILE A 200 11.45 -5.82 -11.50
N GLY A 201 11.66 -5.33 -12.71
CA GLY A 201 11.97 -6.16 -13.89
C GLY A 201 13.23 -7.00 -13.70
N VAL A 202 14.27 -6.44 -13.06
CA VAL A 202 15.56 -7.12 -12.82
C VAL A 202 15.46 -8.15 -11.70
N ILE A 203 14.83 -7.80 -10.56
CA ILE A 203 14.84 -8.69 -9.37
C ILE A 203 13.60 -9.58 -9.25
N GLY A 204 12.54 -9.30 -10.01
CA GLY A 204 11.25 -9.98 -9.95
C GLY A 204 10.39 -9.56 -8.77
N THR A 205 9.12 -9.98 -8.77
CA THR A 205 8.13 -9.68 -7.71
C THR A 205 8.40 -10.40 -6.39
N ALA A 206 9.30 -11.37 -6.36
CA ALA A 206 9.72 -12.07 -5.15
C ALA A 206 11.15 -11.72 -4.71
N GLY A 207 11.84 -10.84 -5.44
CA GLY A 207 13.26 -10.54 -5.24
C GLY A 207 13.62 -9.97 -3.87
N GLY A 208 12.66 -9.27 -3.22
CA GLY A 208 12.79 -8.66 -1.90
C GLY A 208 12.06 -9.40 -0.77
N THR A 209 11.53 -10.60 -1.01
CA THR A 209 10.74 -11.33 0.00
C THR A 209 11.52 -11.53 1.31
N GLY A 210 10.90 -11.19 2.43
CA GLY A 210 11.49 -11.26 3.77
C GLY A 210 12.55 -10.19 4.06
N ALA A 211 12.69 -9.18 3.20
CA ALA A 211 13.68 -8.12 3.35
C ALA A 211 13.04 -6.73 3.47
N VAL A 212 13.79 -5.82 4.08
CA VAL A 212 13.62 -4.37 3.95
C VAL A 212 14.66 -3.87 2.96
N ILE A 213 14.23 -3.19 1.91
CA ILE A 213 15.09 -2.63 0.88
C ILE A 213 15.57 -1.23 1.28
N GLU A 214 16.87 -1.01 1.31
CA GLU A 214 17.45 0.33 1.35
C GLU A 214 17.86 0.74 -0.07
N PHE A 215 17.21 1.77 -0.61
CA PHE A 215 17.58 2.39 -1.88
C PHE A 215 18.64 3.46 -1.65
N CYS A 216 19.74 3.40 -2.38
CA CYS A 216 20.86 4.31 -2.25
C CYS A 216 21.57 4.55 -3.60
N GLY A 217 22.66 5.31 -3.61
CA GLY A 217 23.41 5.67 -4.80
C GLY A 217 23.20 7.12 -5.22
N SER A 218 23.96 7.58 -6.21
CA SER A 218 23.93 8.98 -6.65
C SER A 218 22.60 9.35 -7.29
N VAL A 219 22.00 8.45 -8.06
CA VAL A 219 20.67 8.65 -8.66
C VAL A 219 19.63 8.87 -7.54
N ILE A 220 19.60 8.00 -6.54
CA ILE A 220 18.60 8.06 -5.48
C ILE A 220 18.72 9.34 -4.63
N ARG A 221 19.95 9.75 -4.32
CA ARG A 221 20.19 11.02 -3.60
C ARG A 221 19.75 12.24 -4.39
N GLY A 222 19.86 12.19 -5.72
CA GLY A 222 19.41 13.26 -6.62
C GLY A 222 17.90 13.38 -6.83
N LEU A 223 17.10 12.41 -6.31
CA LEU A 223 15.64 12.42 -6.45
C LEU A 223 15.00 13.43 -5.48
N SER A 224 13.90 14.06 -5.93
CA SER A 224 12.97 14.80 -5.07
C SER A 224 12.27 13.88 -4.06
N MET A 225 11.61 14.44 -3.04
CA MET A 225 10.84 13.63 -2.10
C MET A 225 9.68 12.88 -2.76
N GLU A 226 9.01 13.51 -3.70
CA GLU A 226 7.92 12.90 -4.48
C GLU A 226 8.43 11.68 -5.26
N ALA A 227 9.59 11.81 -5.89
CA ALA A 227 10.25 10.72 -6.60
C ALA A 227 10.69 9.59 -5.66
N ARG A 228 11.26 9.92 -4.47
CA ARG A 228 11.61 8.94 -3.43
C ARG A 228 10.38 8.22 -2.89
N MET A 229 9.26 8.91 -2.70
CA MET A 229 8.00 8.30 -2.29
C MET A 229 7.48 7.32 -3.35
N SER A 230 7.60 7.64 -4.64
CA SER A 230 7.25 6.72 -5.73
C SER A 230 8.14 5.45 -5.72
N MET A 231 9.44 5.59 -5.47
CA MET A 231 10.35 4.45 -5.32
C MET A 231 9.97 3.54 -4.16
N CYS A 232 9.83 4.09 -2.95
CA CYS A 232 9.49 3.33 -1.76
C CYS A 232 8.07 2.73 -1.85
N ASN A 233 7.11 3.43 -2.47
CA ASN A 233 5.75 2.95 -2.71
C ASN A 233 5.75 1.58 -3.39
N MET A 234 6.56 1.41 -4.44
CA MET A 234 6.57 0.18 -5.23
C MET A 234 7.57 -0.88 -4.73
N SER A 235 8.21 -0.72 -3.58
CA SER A 235 9.05 -1.77 -2.99
C SER A 235 8.26 -3.04 -2.66
N ILE A 236 6.98 -2.92 -2.32
CA ILE A 236 6.08 -4.05 -2.09
C ILE A 236 5.84 -4.88 -3.35
N GLU A 237 5.93 -4.25 -4.54
CA GLU A 237 5.80 -4.96 -5.81
C GLU A 237 7.02 -5.84 -6.12
N ALA A 238 8.15 -5.57 -5.47
CA ALA A 238 9.32 -6.46 -5.45
C ALA A 238 9.25 -7.54 -4.36
N GLY A 239 8.14 -7.64 -3.62
CA GLY A 239 7.93 -8.58 -2.52
C GLY A 239 8.56 -8.15 -1.20
N ALA A 240 9.15 -6.96 -1.10
CA ALA A 240 9.78 -6.47 0.12
C ALA A 240 8.74 -6.07 1.18
N ARG A 241 9.10 -6.21 2.45
CA ARG A 241 8.27 -5.74 3.57
C ARG A 241 8.17 -4.23 3.62
N ALA A 242 9.27 -3.54 3.33
CA ALA A 242 9.37 -2.09 3.29
C ALA A 242 10.48 -1.66 2.32
N GLY A 243 10.41 -0.40 1.87
CA GLY A 243 11.51 0.27 1.17
C GLY A 243 11.88 1.53 1.95
N MET A 244 13.17 1.81 2.09
CA MET A 244 13.65 2.94 2.86
C MET A 244 14.70 3.73 2.07
N ILE A 245 14.75 5.04 2.28
CA ILE A 245 15.80 5.93 1.80
C ILE A 245 16.30 6.73 3.00
N ALA A 246 17.61 6.80 3.18
CA ALA A 246 18.20 7.58 4.28
C ALA A 246 17.80 9.06 4.17
N PRO A 247 17.31 9.67 5.27
CA PRO A 247 16.93 11.09 5.25
C PRO A 247 18.17 11.98 5.07
N ASP A 248 18.02 13.01 4.27
CA ASP A 248 19.04 14.01 3.96
C ASP A 248 18.42 15.41 3.88
N GLU A 249 19.18 16.39 3.38
CA GLU A 249 18.75 17.77 3.23
C GLU A 249 17.45 17.89 2.41
N THR A 250 17.27 17.09 1.37
CA THR A 250 16.04 17.05 0.56
C THR A 250 14.84 16.69 1.44
N THR A 251 15.02 15.72 2.35
CA THR A 251 13.98 15.30 3.30
C THR A 251 13.68 16.41 4.30
N PHE A 252 14.73 17.09 4.81
CA PHE A 252 14.54 18.16 5.81
C PHE A 252 13.85 19.37 5.21
N GLU A 253 14.20 19.79 4.00
CA GLU A 253 13.53 20.89 3.30
C GLU A 253 12.07 20.58 3.01
N TYR A 254 11.74 19.33 2.62
CA TYR A 254 10.36 18.92 2.42
C TYR A 254 9.51 19.03 3.71
N LEU A 255 10.10 18.72 4.87
CA LEU A 255 9.41 18.77 6.17
C LEU A 255 9.30 20.17 6.75
N LYS A 256 10.09 21.11 6.26
CA LYS A 256 10.09 22.48 6.73
C LYS A 256 8.72 23.13 6.56
N GLY A 257 8.18 23.66 7.65
CA GLY A 257 6.88 24.35 7.64
C GLY A 257 5.65 23.44 7.64
N ARG A 258 5.80 22.11 7.55
CA ARG A 258 4.67 21.19 7.63
C ARG A 258 3.96 21.28 8.98
N PRO A 259 2.61 21.18 9.03
CA PRO A 259 1.82 21.45 10.23
C PRO A 259 2.21 20.63 11.46
N LEU A 260 2.59 19.35 11.27
CA LEU A 260 2.90 18.42 12.35
C LEU A 260 4.40 18.11 12.49
N ALA A 261 5.24 18.71 11.63
CA ALA A 261 6.69 18.67 11.80
C ALA A 261 7.12 19.65 12.92
N PRO A 262 8.29 19.44 13.55
CA PRO A 262 8.86 20.41 14.47
C PRO A 262 9.00 21.78 13.80
N LYS A 263 8.69 22.85 14.55
CA LYS A 263 8.80 24.20 14.01
C LYS A 263 10.23 24.48 13.53
N TYR A 264 10.37 24.87 12.25
CA TYR A 264 11.66 25.19 11.64
C TYR A 264 12.50 26.12 12.50
N ASP A 265 13.80 25.85 12.57
CA ASP A 265 14.81 26.56 13.36
C ASP A 265 14.60 26.57 14.89
N SER A 266 13.59 25.86 15.41
CA SER A 266 13.42 25.70 16.85
C SER A 266 14.49 24.78 17.45
N PRO A 267 14.70 24.80 18.77
CA PRO A 267 15.57 23.83 19.45
C PRO A 267 15.14 22.37 19.20
N GLU A 268 13.85 22.14 19.04
CA GLU A 268 13.31 20.81 18.73
C GLU A 268 13.66 20.39 17.31
N TRP A 269 13.51 21.28 16.32
CA TRP A 269 13.94 21.05 14.94
C TRP A 269 15.43 20.68 14.88
N LYS A 270 16.29 21.46 15.55
CA LYS A 270 17.75 21.20 15.56
C LYS A 270 18.08 19.84 16.15
N ARG A 271 17.40 19.44 17.24
CA ARG A 271 17.55 18.10 17.83
C ARG A 271 17.04 17.01 16.90
N ALA A 272 15.89 17.23 16.27
CA ALA A 272 15.30 16.28 15.33
C ALA A 272 16.23 16.07 14.13
N VAL A 273 16.73 17.13 13.49
CA VAL A 273 17.66 17.05 12.35
C VAL A 273 18.96 16.33 12.76
N ALA A 274 19.49 16.60 13.94
CA ALA A 274 20.68 15.89 14.42
C ALA A 274 20.42 14.37 14.58
N PHE A 275 19.25 13.99 15.07
CA PHE A 275 18.84 12.59 15.16
C PHE A 275 18.61 12.00 13.76
N TRP A 276 17.87 12.69 12.90
CA TRP A 276 17.56 12.21 11.54
C TRP A 276 18.81 11.99 10.71
N SER A 277 19.80 12.89 10.79
CA SER A 277 21.09 12.75 10.09
C SER A 277 21.91 11.55 10.58
N SER A 278 21.68 11.08 11.81
CA SER A 278 22.39 9.92 12.39
C SER A 278 21.84 8.57 11.89
N LEU A 279 20.69 8.57 11.19
CA LEU A 279 20.00 7.36 10.77
C LEU A 279 20.65 6.71 9.54
N ALA A 280 21.36 7.45 8.69
CA ALA A 280 22.04 6.89 7.53
C ALA A 280 22.88 5.65 7.92
N SER A 281 22.89 4.64 7.05
CA SER A 281 23.67 3.40 7.29
C SER A 281 25.14 3.71 7.54
N ASP A 282 25.72 3.01 8.50
CA ASP A 282 27.13 3.17 8.85
C ASP A 282 28.01 2.67 7.70
N GLU A 283 29.20 3.25 7.58
CA GLU A 283 30.23 2.70 6.70
C GLU A 283 30.59 1.28 7.16
N GLY A 284 30.58 0.33 6.20
CA GLY A 284 30.83 -1.09 6.50
C GLY A 284 29.59 -1.85 7.00
N ALA A 285 28.39 -1.26 6.97
CA ALA A 285 27.15 -1.98 7.25
C ALA A 285 26.97 -3.18 6.29
N VAL A 286 26.51 -4.31 6.83
CA VAL A 286 26.39 -5.58 6.11
C VAL A 286 24.93 -5.76 5.65
N TYR A 287 24.76 -6.14 4.39
CA TYR A 287 23.47 -6.46 3.77
C TYR A 287 23.44 -7.94 3.37
N ASP A 288 22.30 -8.59 3.58
CA ASP A 288 22.08 -9.97 3.16
C ASP A 288 22.07 -10.12 1.63
N LYS A 289 21.62 -9.08 0.93
CA LYS A 289 21.58 -9.02 -0.53
C LYS A 289 21.91 -7.60 -1.01
N THR A 290 22.68 -7.50 -2.09
CA THR A 290 23.00 -6.22 -2.74
C THR A 290 22.77 -6.33 -4.24
N VAL A 291 22.10 -5.34 -4.82
CA VAL A 291 21.94 -5.14 -6.26
C VAL A 291 22.51 -3.77 -6.61
N ILE A 292 23.33 -3.70 -7.65
CA ILE A 292 23.97 -2.47 -8.13
C ILE A 292 23.57 -2.27 -9.58
N LEU A 293 23.05 -1.07 -9.90
CA LEU A 293 22.56 -0.69 -11.23
C LEU A 293 23.21 0.63 -11.65
N ASP A 294 23.37 0.82 -12.95
CA ASP A 294 23.82 2.08 -13.53
C ASP A 294 22.61 2.83 -14.09
N GLY A 295 22.40 4.06 -13.62
CA GLY A 295 21.28 4.89 -14.05
C GLY A 295 21.22 5.14 -15.55
N LYS A 296 22.37 5.19 -16.25
CA LYS A 296 22.44 5.40 -17.70
C LYS A 296 21.80 4.29 -18.52
N ASP A 297 21.70 3.07 -17.95
CA ASP A 297 21.13 1.91 -18.63
C ASP A 297 19.60 1.87 -18.53
N ILE A 298 19.02 2.74 -17.68
CA ILE A 298 17.57 2.84 -17.49
C ILE A 298 16.99 3.77 -18.55
N ILE A 299 15.99 3.29 -19.25
CA ILE A 299 15.25 4.07 -20.26
C ILE A 299 13.76 4.06 -19.93
N PRO A 300 12.95 4.96 -20.52
CA PRO A 300 11.50 4.97 -20.25
C PRO A 300 10.90 3.58 -20.38
N THR A 301 10.28 3.10 -19.30
CA THR A 301 9.88 1.71 -19.08
C THR A 301 8.37 1.58 -19.03
N VAL A 302 7.84 0.51 -19.62
CA VAL A 302 6.40 0.21 -19.64
C VAL A 302 6.14 -1.26 -19.38
N SER A 303 5.04 -1.60 -18.69
CA SER A 303 4.64 -2.99 -18.52
C SER A 303 3.90 -3.51 -19.77
N TRP A 304 4.20 -4.74 -20.17
CA TRP A 304 3.55 -5.45 -21.28
C TRP A 304 2.59 -6.54 -20.83
N GLY A 305 2.81 -7.09 -19.62
CA GLY A 305 2.03 -8.22 -19.09
C GLY A 305 1.14 -7.85 -17.91
N THR A 306 0.82 -8.83 -17.10
CA THR A 306 -0.14 -8.74 -15.98
C THR A 306 0.54 -8.66 -14.62
N SER A 307 1.84 -8.39 -14.59
CA SER A 307 2.63 -8.25 -13.36
C SER A 307 3.57 -7.03 -13.48
N PRO A 308 3.89 -6.32 -12.39
CA PRO A 308 4.86 -5.23 -12.39
C PRO A 308 6.29 -5.65 -12.79
N GLN A 309 6.62 -6.95 -12.77
CA GLN A 309 7.89 -7.46 -13.30
C GLN A 309 7.91 -7.63 -14.82
N ASP A 310 6.74 -7.64 -15.46
CA ASP A 310 6.60 -7.82 -16.91
C ASP A 310 6.78 -6.47 -17.61
N VAL A 311 7.99 -5.95 -17.55
CA VAL A 311 8.35 -4.61 -18.05
C VAL A 311 9.45 -4.70 -19.08
N ILE A 312 9.42 -3.77 -20.02
CA ILE A 312 10.47 -3.57 -21.03
C ILE A 312 10.60 -2.08 -21.34
N PRO A 313 11.71 -1.68 -21.98
CA PRO A 313 11.82 -0.36 -22.56
C PRO A 313 10.70 -0.05 -23.55
N ILE A 314 10.24 1.20 -23.58
CA ILE A 314 9.20 1.65 -24.54
C ILE A 314 9.58 1.41 -26.00
N THR A 315 10.87 1.39 -26.30
CA THR A 315 11.42 1.11 -27.65
C THR A 315 11.52 -0.40 -27.96
N GLY A 316 11.16 -1.25 -26.99
CA GLY A 316 11.23 -2.70 -27.14
C GLY A 316 10.03 -3.30 -27.86
N VAL A 317 10.04 -4.62 -27.93
CA VAL A 317 8.96 -5.43 -28.50
C VAL A 317 8.38 -6.38 -27.44
N VAL A 318 7.11 -6.68 -27.54
CA VAL A 318 6.41 -7.63 -26.66
C VAL A 318 7.13 -8.99 -26.73
N PRO A 319 7.62 -9.54 -25.59
CA PRO A 319 8.32 -10.81 -25.61
C PRO A 319 7.37 -11.98 -25.90
N GLY A 320 7.95 -13.08 -26.38
CA GLY A 320 7.26 -14.36 -26.55
C GLY A 320 7.68 -15.36 -25.46
N PRO A 321 6.95 -16.50 -25.32
CA PRO A 321 7.33 -17.55 -24.37
C PRO A 321 8.76 -18.06 -24.58
N ASP A 322 9.22 -18.13 -25.83
CA ASP A 322 10.55 -18.65 -26.17
C ASP A 322 11.73 -17.71 -25.79
N ASP A 323 11.41 -16.47 -25.40
CA ASP A 323 12.41 -15.52 -24.91
C ASP A 323 12.79 -15.77 -23.42
N PHE A 324 12.13 -16.72 -22.76
CA PHE A 324 12.41 -17.10 -21.38
C PHE A 324 13.01 -18.50 -21.29
N GLU A 325 13.98 -18.72 -20.42
CA GLU A 325 14.56 -20.05 -20.16
C GLU A 325 13.70 -20.86 -19.16
N ASP A 326 13.12 -20.17 -18.19
CA ASP A 326 12.33 -20.74 -17.10
C ASP A 326 10.92 -21.12 -17.58
N GLU A 327 10.51 -22.37 -17.34
CA GLU A 327 9.21 -22.89 -17.81
C GLU A 327 8.02 -22.17 -17.14
N ASP A 328 8.12 -21.79 -15.86
CA ASP A 328 7.06 -21.03 -15.18
C ASP A 328 6.91 -19.64 -15.80
N ARG A 329 8.02 -19.02 -16.20
CA ARG A 329 8.01 -17.75 -16.94
C ARG A 329 7.42 -17.90 -18.33
N LYS A 330 7.65 -18.99 -19.03
CA LYS A 330 7.02 -19.26 -20.33
C LYS A 330 5.49 -19.38 -20.21
N ILE A 331 5.03 -20.14 -19.21
CA ILE A 331 3.60 -20.31 -18.93
C ILE A 331 2.97 -18.96 -18.54
N ALA A 332 3.61 -18.20 -17.66
CA ALA A 332 3.14 -16.89 -17.26
C ALA A 332 3.09 -15.89 -18.43
N CYS A 333 4.11 -15.90 -19.30
CA CYS A 333 4.15 -15.08 -20.51
C CYS A 333 2.97 -15.41 -21.45
N LYS A 334 2.75 -16.68 -21.74
CA LYS A 334 1.64 -17.11 -22.61
C LYS A 334 0.29 -16.62 -22.09
N ARG A 335 0.05 -16.77 -20.78
CA ARG A 335 -1.17 -16.30 -20.12
C ARG A 335 -1.30 -14.78 -20.16
N ALA A 336 -0.21 -14.07 -19.88
CA ALA A 336 -0.19 -12.61 -19.93
C ALA A 336 -0.50 -12.07 -21.33
N LEU A 337 0.08 -12.67 -22.37
CA LEU A 337 -0.20 -12.31 -23.77
C LEU A 337 -1.68 -12.54 -24.13
N GLU A 338 -2.26 -13.66 -23.70
CA GLU A 338 -3.66 -13.97 -23.93
C GLU A 338 -4.56 -12.94 -23.23
N TYR A 339 -4.35 -12.68 -21.93
CA TYR A 339 -5.12 -11.71 -21.17
C TYR A 339 -5.00 -10.30 -21.75
N MET A 340 -3.76 -9.86 -22.00
CA MET A 340 -3.49 -8.53 -22.55
C MET A 340 -3.87 -8.40 -24.02
N GLY A 341 -4.20 -9.50 -24.71
CA GLY A 341 -4.52 -9.52 -26.15
C GLY A 341 -3.36 -8.98 -26.97
N LEU A 342 -2.14 -9.42 -26.67
CA LEU A 342 -0.91 -9.01 -27.35
C LEU A 342 -0.31 -10.18 -28.14
N VAL A 343 0.39 -9.83 -29.20
CA VAL A 343 1.15 -10.77 -30.03
C VAL A 343 2.64 -10.54 -29.81
N ALA A 344 3.40 -11.60 -29.55
CA ALA A 344 4.85 -11.54 -29.43
C ALA A 344 5.47 -10.88 -30.67
N GLY A 345 6.51 -10.06 -30.46
CA GLY A 345 7.17 -9.29 -31.53
C GLY A 345 6.49 -7.98 -31.90
N THR A 346 5.32 -7.65 -31.35
CA THR A 346 4.68 -6.34 -31.54
C THR A 346 5.52 -5.26 -30.87
N ARG A 347 5.81 -4.16 -31.57
CA ARG A 347 6.49 -3.01 -30.95
C ARG A 347 5.58 -2.38 -29.90
N MET A 348 6.15 -2.00 -28.74
CA MET A 348 5.34 -1.36 -27.69
C MET A 348 4.64 -0.10 -28.19
N GLN A 349 5.31 0.70 -28.99
CA GLN A 349 4.75 1.95 -29.54
C GLN A 349 3.63 1.74 -30.58
N ASP A 350 3.42 0.52 -31.08
CA ASP A 350 2.32 0.21 -32.00
C ASP A 350 1.02 -0.22 -31.28
N ILE A 351 1.07 -0.32 -29.93
CA ILE A 351 -0.07 -0.77 -29.11
C ILE A 351 -1.01 0.40 -28.84
N PRO A 352 -2.26 0.39 -29.39
CA PRO A 352 -3.23 1.45 -29.12
C PRO A 352 -3.72 1.40 -27.66
N VAL A 353 -4.15 2.55 -27.12
CA VAL A 353 -4.78 2.67 -25.81
C VAL A 353 -6.16 3.30 -25.95
N ASP A 354 -7.08 2.88 -25.06
CA ASP A 354 -8.46 3.33 -25.02
C ASP A 354 -8.69 4.38 -23.94
N LYS A 355 -7.98 4.24 -22.82
CA LYS A 355 -8.08 5.12 -21.64
C LYS A 355 -6.72 5.51 -21.11
N VAL A 356 -6.67 6.65 -20.42
CA VAL A 356 -5.45 7.13 -19.75
C VAL A 356 -5.80 7.53 -18.32
N PHE A 357 -5.00 7.08 -17.37
CA PHE A 357 -5.13 7.38 -15.95
C PHE A 357 -3.83 7.95 -15.38
N ILE A 358 -3.89 9.20 -14.89
CA ILE A 358 -2.81 9.86 -14.16
C ILE A 358 -3.32 10.08 -12.74
N GLY A 359 -2.74 9.36 -11.77
CA GLY A 359 -3.24 9.34 -10.41
C GLY A 359 -2.48 8.34 -9.55
N SER A 360 -3.11 7.82 -8.48
CA SER A 360 -2.56 6.81 -7.55
C SER A 360 -1.64 7.39 -6.46
N CYS A 361 -1.50 6.68 -5.35
CA CYS A 361 -0.53 7.03 -4.29
C CYS A 361 0.92 7.04 -4.77
N THR A 362 1.22 6.42 -5.91
CA THR A 362 2.54 6.42 -6.53
C THR A 362 2.82 7.74 -7.23
N ASN A 363 1.89 8.23 -8.06
CA ASN A 363 2.12 9.34 -9.00
C ASN A 363 0.92 10.30 -9.12
N ALA A 364 0.51 10.90 -8.00
CA ALA A 364 -0.55 11.90 -7.98
C ALA A 364 -0.17 13.16 -7.19
N ARG A 365 1.12 13.40 -6.99
CA ARG A 365 1.66 14.57 -6.29
C ARG A 365 1.87 15.71 -7.27
N ILE A 366 2.11 16.91 -6.77
CA ILE A 366 2.21 18.11 -7.61
C ILE A 366 3.30 18.01 -8.71
N GLU A 367 4.44 17.38 -8.42
CA GLU A 367 5.51 17.18 -9.42
C GLU A 367 5.06 16.26 -10.55
N ASP A 368 4.31 15.20 -10.23
CA ASP A 368 3.76 14.27 -11.22
C ASP A 368 2.82 14.99 -12.18
N LEU A 369 1.94 15.84 -11.63
CA LEU A 369 1.00 16.63 -12.41
C LEU A 369 1.72 17.67 -13.28
N ARG A 370 2.74 18.34 -12.74
CA ARG A 370 3.58 19.27 -13.52
C ARG A 370 4.31 18.56 -14.65
N ALA A 371 4.85 17.35 -14.41
CA ALA A 371 5.56 16.57 -15.44
C ALA A 371 4.62 16.17 -16.57
N ALA A 372 3.42 15.68 -16.26
CA ALA A 372 2.40 15.34 -17.26
C ALA A 372 1.89 16.59 -18.01
N ALA A 373 1.63 17.70 -17.31
CA ALA A 373 1.16 18.96 -17.89
C ALA A 373 2.15 19.54 -18.92
N LYS A 374 3.46 19.39 -18.70
CA LYS A 374 4.49 19.81 -19.68
C LYS A 374 4.33 19.10 -21.02
N VAL A 375 3.94 17.85 -21.02
CA VAL A 375 3.76 17.03 -22.23
C VAL A 375 2.49 17.41 -22.98
N VAL A 376 1.40 17.68 -22.28
CA VAL A 376 0.09 17.92 -22.90
C VAL A 376 -0.19 19.39 -23.24
N ARG A 377 0.59 20.32 -22.70
CA ARG A 377 0.39 21.76 -22.90
C ARG A 377 0.28 22.14 -24.40
N GLY A 378 -0.85 22.73 -24.78
CA GLY A 378 -1.15 23.16 -26.15
C GLY A 378 -1.42 22.03 -27.14
N LYS A 379 -1.57 20.79 -26.65
CA LYS A 379 -1.91 19.62 -27.46
C LYS A 379 -3.32 19.12 -27.10
N LYS A 380 -3.81 18.14 -27.84
CA LYS A 380 -5.13 17.52 -27.63
C LYS A 380 -4.97 16.02 -27.45
N VAL A 381 -5.81 15.45 -26.61
CA VAL A 381 -5.99 14.01 -26.49
C VAL A 381 -6.41 13.42 -27.84
N ALA A 382 -5.80 12.30 -28.23
CA ALA A 382 -6.08 11.64 -29.50
C ALA A 382 -7.54 11.16 -29.59
N ALA A 383 -8.08 11.17 -30.80
CA ALA A 383 -9.53 10.91 -31.04
C ALA A 383 -9.97 9.48 -30.67
N ASN A 384 -9.07 8.51 -30.62
CA ASN A 384 -9.36 7.15 -30.19
C ASN A 384 -9.38 6.97 -28.68
N ILE A 385 -8.87 7.93 -27.89
CA ILE A 385 -8.92 7.87 -26.44
C ILE A 385 -10.34 8.16 -25.97
N MET A 386 -11.01 7.17 -25.44
CA MET A 386 -12.38 7.28 -24.94
C MET A 386 -12.47 8.11 -23.65
N ARG A 387 -11.43 8.02 -22.80
CA ARG A 387 -11.36 8.73 -21.51
C ARG A 387 -9.92 8.95 -21.06
N ALA A 388 -9.57 10.18 -20.79
CA ALA A 388 -8.31 10.54 -20.15
C ALA A 388 -8.61 11.25 -18.82
N MET A 389 -8.03 10.78 -17.71
CA MET A 389 -8.33 11.25 -16.36
C MET A 389 -7.07 11.71 -15.64
N VAL A 390 -7.20 12.82 -14.91
CA VAL A 390 -6.20 13.26 -13.93
C VAL A 390 -6.87 13.34 -12.56
N VAL A 391 -6.33 12.60 -11.61
CA VAL A 391 -6.85 12.51 -10.24
C VAL A 391 -5.76 12.97 -9.27
N PRO A 392 -5.85 14.19 -8.72
CA PRO A 392 -4.93 14.66 -7.70
C PRO A 392 -4.92 13.76 -6.46
N GLY A 393 -3.77 13.65 -5.79
CA GLY A 393 -3.62 12.74 -4.67
C GLY A 393 -4.29 13.19 -3.37
N SER A 394 -4.49 14.50 -3.22
CA SER A 394 -5.21 15.11 -2.09
C SER A 394 -5.92 16.38 -2.52
N GLY A 395 -6.82 16.88 -1.67
CA GLY A 395 -7.44 18.18 -1.89
C GLY A 395 -6.43 19.33 -1.87
N LEU A 396 -5.33 19.20 -1.10
CA LEU A 396 -4.25 20.19 -1.08
C LEU A 396 -3.45 20.18 -2.38
N VAL A 397 -3.11 19.01 -2.93
CA VAL A 397 -2.48 18.90 -4.26
C VAL A 397 -3.40 19.49 -5.33
N LYS A 398 -4.71 19.18 -5.27
CA LYS A 398 -5.69 19.73 -6.20
C LYS A 398 -5.71 21.25 -6.16
N GLN A 399 -5.82 21.83 -4.98
CA GLN A 399 -5.82 23.28 -4.77
C GLN A 399 -4.54 23.94 -5.31
N GLN A 400 -3.37 23.35 -5.04
CA GLN A 400 -2.10 23.84 -5.54
C GLN A 400 -2.03 23.76 -7.07
N ALA A 401 -2.44 22.63 -7.66
CA ALA A 401 -2.46 22.44 -9.10
C ALA A 401 -3.38 23.45 -9.82
N GLU A 402 -4.54 23.74 -9.23
CA GLU A 402 -5.49 24.74 -9.74
C GLU A 402 -4.91 26.17 -9.62
N ALA A 403 -4.22 26.47 -8.52
CA ALA A 403 -3.53 27.75 -8.35
C ALA A 403 -2.41 27.97 -9.40
N GLU A 404 -1.78 26.87 -9.84
CA GLU A 404 -0.76 26.88 -10.91
C GLU A 404 -1.37 26.80 -12.31
N GLY A 405 -2.69 26.67 -12.44
CA GLY A 405 -3.41 26.56 -13.72
C GLY A 405 -3.20 25.22 -14.45
N LEU A 406 -2.78 24.17 -13.73
CA LEU A 406 -2.56 22.84 -14.32
C LEU A 406 -3.88 22.19 -14.74
N ASP A 407 -4.96 22.43 -13.98
CA ASP A 407 -6.33 22.02 -14.29
C ASP A 407 -6.77 22.49 -15.69
N ARG A 408 -6.48 23.75 -16.03
CA ARG A 408 -6.80 24.32 -17.34
C ARG A 408 -5.97 23.66 -18.46
N ILE A 409 -4.68 23.40 -18.21
CA ILE A 409 -3.83 22.71 -19.19
C ILE A 409 -4.40 21.33 -19.53
N PHE A 410 -4.82 20.57 -18.51
CA PHE A 410 -5.38 19.24 -18.70
C PHE A 410 -6.78 19.29 -19.34
N THR A 411 -7.68 20.14 -18.87
CA THR A 411 -9.02 20.26 -19.43
C THR A 411 -9.02 20.80 -20.85
N ASP A 412 -8.14 21.76 -21.17
CA ASP A 412 -7.94 22.25 -22.53
C ASP A 412 -7.39 21.15 -23.46
N ALA A 413 -6.58 20.24 -22.94
CA ALA A 413 -6.11 19.09 -23.71
C ALA A 413 -7.19 18.02 -23.91
N GLY A 414 -8.27 18.01 -23.11
CA GLY A 414 -9.35 17.03 -23.18
C GLY A 414 -9.33 15.98 -22.07
N PHE A 415 -8.58 16.19 -20.98
CA PHE A 415 -8.62 15.35 -19.81
C PHE A 415 -9.76 15.74 -18.88
N GLU A 416 -10.31 14.76 -18.17
CA GLU A 416 -11.18 14.98 -17.01
C GLU A 416 -10.33 15.36 -15.80
N TRP A 417 -10.60 16.51 -15.19
CA TRP A 417 -10.03 16.96 -13.94
C TRP A 417 -10.93 16.48 -12.79
N ARG A 418 -10.39 15.64 -11.89
CA ARG A 418 -11.19 14.90 -10.92
C ARG A 418 -10.93 15.36 -9.48
N GLU A 419 -11.78 14.91 -8.54
CA GLU A 419 -11.54 15.07 -7.11
C GLU A 419 -10.54 14.03 -6.58
N ALA A 420 -9.92 14.32 -5.42
CA ALA A 420 -8.90 13.47 -4.83
C ALA A 420 -9.44 12.11 -4.36
N GLY A 421 -8.68 11.05 -4.62
CA GLY A 421 -9.00 9.67 -4.22
C GLY A 421 -8.16 8.64 -4.98
N CYS A 422 -8.29 7.37 -4.61
CA CYS A 422 -7.59 6.26 -5.29
C CYS A 422 -8.09 5.99 -6.70
N SER A 423 -9.37 6.32 -7.00
CA SER A 423 -9.96 6.25 -8.34
C SER A 423 -9.70 4.90 -9.04
N MET A 424 -9.28 4.94 -10.30
CA MET A 424 -9.02 3.75 -11.13
C MET A 424 -7.84 2.90 -10.65
N CYS A 425 -6.98 3.38 -9.74
CA CYS A 425 -5.83 2.60 -9.25
C CYS A 425 -6.25 1.23 -8.69
N LEU A 426 -7.37 1.19 -7.95
CA LEU A 426 -7.97 -0.02 -7.43
C LEU A 426 -9.33 -0.32 -8.07
N GLY A 427 -10.07 0.73 -8.49
CA GLY A 427 -11.39 0.60 -9.08
C GLY A 427 -12.43 0.02 -8.11
N MET A 428 -12.41 0.43 -6.84
CA MET A 428 -13.45 0.16 -5.85
C MET A 428 -14.57 1.23 -5.85
N ASN A 429 -14.48 2.14 -6.78
CA ASN A 429 -15.40 3.25 -7.04
C ASN A 429 -15.86 3.18 -8.51
N PRO A 430 -16.68 4.12 -9.01
CA PRO A 430 -17.19 4.09 -10.39
C PRO A 430 -16.11 4.24 -11.50
N ASP A 431 -14.88 4.61 -11.15
CA ASP A 431 -13.80 4.77 -12.12
C ASP A 431 -13.14 3.41 -12.42
N ILE A 432 -13.64 2.70 -13.43
CA ILE A 432 -13.17 1.36 -13.83
C ILE A 432 -12.97 1.24 -15.33
N LEU A 433 -12.22 0.22 -15.73
CA LEU A 433 -12.13 -0.26 -17.11
C LEU A 433 -13.28 -1.25 -17.38
N SER A 434 -13.80 -1.20 -18.59
CA SER A 434 -14.64 -2.27 -19.15
C SER A 434 -13.75 -3.42 -19.65
N PRO A 435 -14.31 -4.65 -19.83
CA PRO A 435 -13.55 -5.77 -20.34
C PRO A 435 -12.83 -5.43 -21.65
N GLN A 436 -11.57 -5.82 -21.76
CA GLN A 436 -10.66 -5.62 -22.88
C GLN A 436 -10.23 -4.17 -23.16
N GLU A 437 -10.78 -3.16 -22.47
CA GLU A 437 -10.25 -1.80 -22.55
C GLU A 437 -8.81 -1.73 -22.06
N ARG A 438 -7.98 -1.00 -22.79
CA ARG A 438 -6.55 -0.83 -22.55
C ARG A 438 -6.24 0.54 -21.98
N CYS A 439 -5.54 0.58 -20.84
CA CYS A 439 -5.21 1.80 -20.13
C CYS A 439 -3.69 2.04 -20.05
N ALA A 440 -3.26 3.23 -20.44
CA ALA A 440 -1.96 3.79 -20.05
C ALA A 440 -2.09 4.40 -18.65
N SER A 441 -1.40 3.84 -17.65
CA SER A 441 -1.70 4.10 -16.24
C SER A 441 -0.47 4.40 -15.40
N THR A 442 -0.57 5.39 -14.53
CA THR A 442 0.44 5.68 -13.50
C THR A 442 0.23 4.92 -12.19
N SER A 443 -0.67 3.95 -12.19
CA SER A 443 -0.90 3.06 -11.05
C SER A 443 0.36 2.27 -10.68
N ASN A 444 0.31 1.55 -9.57
CA ASN A 444 1.40 0.72 -9.06
C ASN A 444 1.24 -0.77 -9.38
N ARG A 445 0.03 -1.23 -9.71
CA ARG A 445 -0.31 -2.63 -9.99
C ARG A 445 -1.13 -2.76 -11.26
N ASN A 446 -0.90 -3.86 -11.98
CA ASN A 446 -1.60 -4.21 -13.22
C ASN A 446 -2.04 -5.68 -13.27
N PHE A 447 -2.27 -6.31 -12.11
CA PHE A 447 -2.80 -7.67 -12.06
C PHE A 447 -4.12 -7.78 -12.81
N GLU A 448 -4.45 -8.98 -13.26
CA GLU A 448 -5.71 -9.27 -13.95
C GLU A 448 -6.91 -8.72 -13.15
N GLY A 449 -7.79 -8.00 -13.80
CA GLY A 449 -8.97 -7.39 -13.15
C GLY A 449 -8.71 -6.15 -12.27
N ARG A 450 -7.47 -5.74 -12.03
CA ARG A 450 -7.12 -4.68 -11.06
C ARG A 450 -7.86 -3.37 -11.25
N GLN A 451 -7.94 -2.85 -12.47
CA GLN A 451 -8.64 -1.61 -12.79
C GLN A 451 -10.08 -1.83 -13.32
N GLY A 452 -10.54 -3.06 -13.38
CA GLY A 452 -11.86 -3.50 -13.89
C GLY A 452 -11.75 -4.91 -14.43
N ALA A 453 -12.80 -5.71 -14.30
CA ALA A 453 -12.83 -7.09 -14.80
C ALA A 453 -12.46 -7.15 -16.30
N GLY A 454 -11.44 -7.94 -16.66
CA GLY A 454 -10.94 -8.03 -18.03
C GLY A 454 -10.24 -6.78 -18.57
N GLY A 455 -10.00 -5.76 -17.73
CA GLY A 455 -9.28 -4.54 -18.09
C GLY A 455 -7.77 -4.79 -18.27
N ARG A 456 -7.15 -4.12 -19.23
CA ARG A 456 -5.75 -4.28 -19.64
C ARG A 456 -4.94 -3.05 -19.29
N THR A 457 -4.02 -3.16 -18.32
CA THR A 457 -3.29 -2.02 -17.78
C THR A 457 -1.80 -2.07 -18.10
N HIS A 458 -1.28 -0.98 -18.67
CA HIS A 458 0.15 -0.75 -18.86
C HIS A 458 0.64 0.28 -17.84
N LEU A 459 1.56 -0.12 -16.97
CA LEU A 459 2.19 0.77 -15.98
C LEU A 459 3.28 1.61 -16.65
N MET A 460 3.28 2.91 -16.36
CA MET A 460 4.27 3.86 -16.88
C MET A 460 4.34 5.13 -16.03
N SER A 461 5.29 6.01 -16.34
CA SER A 461 5.43 7.30 -15.69
C SER A 461 4.34 8.30 -16.09
N PRO A 462 4.06 9.35 -15.29
CA PRO A 462 3.07 10.38 -15.62
C PRO A 462 3.30 11.04 -16.97
N ALA A 463 4.55 11.36 -17.29
CA ALA A 463 4.91 11.96 -18.57
C ALA A 463 4.68 10.99 -19.75
N MET A 464 4.95 9.69 -19.57
CA MET A 464 4.67 8.66 -20.56
C MET A 464 3.15 8.46 -20.76
N ALA A 465 2.36 8.44 -19.68
CA ALA A 465 0.91 8.37 -19.78
C ALA A 465 0.31 9.58 -20.50
N ALA A 466 0.85 10.77 -20.24
CA ALA A 466 0.49 11.99 -20.94
C ALA A 466 0.87 11.92 -22.44
N ALA A 467 2.03 11.39 -22.79
CA ALA A 467 2.44 11.16 -24.17
C ALA A 467 1.51 10.16 -24.88
N ALA A 468 1.16 9.07 -24.21
CA ALA A 468 0.21 8.09 -24.75
C ALA A 468 -1.19 8.69 -24.99
N ALA A 469 -1.66 9.59 -24.14
CA ALA A 469 -2.93 10.30 -24.35
C ALA A 469 -2.94 11.13 -25.64
N ILE A 470 -1.81 11.79 -25.93
CA ILE A 470 -1.66 12.63 -27.14
C ILE A 470 -1.48 11.77 -28.40
N ALA A 471 -0.73 10.69 -28.31
CA ALA A 471 -0.43 9.81 -29.43
C ALA A 471 -1.59 8.85 -29.76
N GLY A 472 -2.43 8.45 -28.78
CA GLY A 472 -3.46 7.43 -28.94
C GLY A 472 -2.95 5.99 -28.84
N HIS A 473 -1.67 5.82 -28.56
CA HIS A 473 -0.96 4.55 -28.41
C HIS A 473 0.15 4.72 -27.36
N LEU A 474 0.79 3.63 -26.93
CA LEU A 474 1.97 3.71 -26.07
C LEU A 474 3.07 4.49 -26.78
N ALA A 475 3.60 5.56 -26.16
CA ALA A 475 4.48 6.50 -26.82
C ALA A 475 5.74 6.79 -25.98
N ASP A 476 6.86 7.01 -26.66
CA ASP A 476 8.11 7.45 -26.03
C ASP A 476 8.01 8.94 -25.70
N VAL A 477 8.03 9.28 -24.42
CA VAL A 477 7.95 10.68 -23.98
C VAL A 477 9.07 11.54 -24.55
N ARG A 478 10.23 10.98 -24.84
CA ARG A 478 11.40 11.71 -25.41
C ARG A 478 11.08 12.35 -26.76
N GLU A 479 10.22 11.73 -27.55
CA GLU A 479 9.74 12.28 -28.83
C GLU A 479 8.80 13.48 -28.65
N HIS A 480 8.15 13.56 -27.49
CA HIS A 480 7.21 14.62 -27.14
C HIS A 480 7.86 15.79 -26.38
N LEU A 481 9.01 15.57 -25.73
CA LEU A 481 9.78 16.61 -25.04
C LEU A 481 10.57 17.50 -26.00
N THR A 482 11.09 16.93 -27.09
CA THR A 482 11.95 17.65 -28.06
C THR A 482 11.19 18.64 -28.95
N ALA A 483 9.86 18.53 -29.04
CA ALA A 483 9.00 19.40 -29.84
C ALA A 483 8.67 20.75 -29.18
N SER A 484 9.08 20.99 -27.92
CA SER A 484 8.83 22.24 -27.22
C SER A 484 10.10 23.07 -27.05
N PRO A 485 10.20 24.30 -27.63
CA PRO A 485 11.40 25.16 -27.53
C PRO A 485 11.76 25.59 -26.08
N LEU A 486 10.89 25.29 -25.09
CA LEU A 486 11.03 25.72 -23.70
C LEU A 486 11.91 24.80 -22.83
N LEU A 487 12.36 23.66 -23.34
CA LEU A 487 13.15 22.68 -22.55
C LEU A 487 14.67 22.88 -22.65
N ALA A 488 15.15 23.83 -23.42
CA ALA A 488 16.58 24.12 -23.53
C ALA A 488 17.17 24.84 -22.29
N LYS A 489 16.35 25.18 -21.28
CA LYS A 489 16.82 25.75 -20.01
C LYS A 489 16.03 25.09 -18.88
N ALA A 490 16.55 24.00 -18.35
CA ALA A 490 16.13 23.49 -17.04
C ALA A 490 16.63 24.48 -15.98
N GLN A 491 15.75 25.38 -15.56
CA GLN A 491 15.88 26.13 -14.31
C GLN A 491 14.73 25.71 -13.39
N PRO A 492 14.97 25.59 -12.08
CA PRO A 492 13.99 25.07 -11.12
C PRO A 492 12.82 26.00 -10.81
N HIS A 493 12.70 27.15 -11.43
CA HIS A 493 11.60 28.09 -11.22
C HIS A 493 10.94 28.47 -12.56
N LEU A 494 9.69 28.07 -12.72
CA LEU A 494 8.80 28.60 -13.74
C LEU A 494 8.12 29.84 -13.16
N ASP A 495 8.63 31.02 -13.55
CA ASP A 495 7.87 32.26 -13.41
C ASP A 495 6.67 32.18 -14.36
N ILE A 496 5.50 31.88 -13.83
CA ILE A 496 4.23 32.04 -14.54
C ILE A 496 3.75 33.46 -14.22
N GLN A 497 4.00 34.40 -15.11
CA GLN A 497 3.28 35.68 -15.07
C GLN A 497 1.82 35.39 -15.44
N SER A 498 0.95 35.57 -14.47
CA SER A 498 -0.49 35.47 -14.64
C SER A 498 -1.06 36.83 -15.00
N GLU A 499 -1.60 36.99 -16.20
CA GLU A 499 -2.63 37.99 -16.43
C GLU A 499 -3.94 37.40 -15.88
N HIS A 500 -4.43 37.95 -14.78
CA HIS A 500 -5.63 37.47 -14.09
C HIS A 500 -6.82 38.38 -14.32
N GLU A 501 -7.89 37.83 -14.88
CA GLU A 501 -9.24 38.25 -14.51
C GLU A 501 -9.71 37.36 -13.34
N GLU A 502 -10.16 38.02 -12.26
CA GLU A 502 -10.58 37.37 -11.02
C GLU A 502 -11.89 36.58 -11.19
N PRO A 503 -11.98 35.36 -10.63
CA PRO A 503 -13.28 34.71 -10.46
C PRO A 503 -13.92 35.15 -9.15
N THR A 504 -15.08 35.75 -9.27
CA THR A 504 -15.97 36.08 -8.15
C THR A 504 -16.73 34.86 -7.67
N THR A 505 -16.29 34.20 -6.60
CA THR A 505 -17.11 33.40 -5.66
C THR A 505 -16.28 32.87 -4.52
N GLU A 506 -16.00 33.72 -3.52
CA GLU A 506 -15.41 33.32 -2.24
C GLU A 506 -16.44 32.75 -1.25
N ASP A 507 -17.73 32.96 -1.47
CA ASP A 507 -18.73 32.80 -0.41
C ASP A 507 -19.29 31.38 -0.21
N GLU A 508 -19.03 30.42 -1.11
CA GLU A 508 -19.60 29.07 -0.97
C GLU A 508 -18.68 28.04 -0.28
N PHE A 509 -17.36 28.22 -0.36
CA PHE A 509 -16.42 27.30 0.25
C PHE A 509 -16.24 27.54 1.76
N ASP A 510 -16.33 28.81 2.20
CA ASP A 510 -16.25 29.18 3.61
C ASP A 510 -17.52 28.80 4.40
N ARG A 511 -18.67 28.65 3.74
CA ARG A 511 -19.93 28.20 4.38
C ARG A 511 -19.92 26.74 4.83
N ILE A 512 -19.12 25.89 4.21
CA ILE A 512 -19.00 24.48 4.59
C ILE A 512 -18.10 24.31 5.83
N MET A 513 -17.25 25.29 6.12
CA MET A 513 -16.27 25.24 7.22
C MET A 513 -16.80 25.81 8.55
N ASP A 514 -17.93 26.53 8.54
CA ASP A 514 -18.56 27.18 9.72
C ASP A 514 -19.77 26.40 10.26
N MET A 515 -19.85 25.10 10.11
CA MET A 515 -20.85 24.32 10.86
C MET A 515 -20.38 24.20 12.33
N PRO A 516 -21.17 24.71 13.30
CA PRO A 516 -20.84 24.58 14.70
C PRO A 516 -20.82 23.09 15.08
N ALA A 517 -19.79 22.70 15.83
CA ALA A 517 -19.74 21.41 16.49
C ALA A 517 -20.81 21.42 17.60
N ASP A 518 -21.98 20.92 17.29
CA ASP A 518 -23.00 20.61 18.31
C ASP A 518 -22.53 19.39 19.09
N ASN A 519 -21.82 19.69 20.19
CA ASN A 519 -21.50 18.73 21.24
C ASN A 519 -22.44 18.96 22.41
N GLU A 520 -23.62 18.33 22.38
CA GLU A 520 -24.29 17.92 23.59
C GLU A 520 -24.63 16.43 23.53
N PRO A 521 -24.36 15.66 24.60
CA PRO A 521 -24.60 14.23 24.61
C PRO A 521 -26.11 13.99 24.87
N HIS A 522 -26.83 13.65 23.82
CA HIS A 522 -28.14 13.04 23.99
C HIS A 522 -27.98 11.60 24.40
N ALA A 523 -28.12 11.37 25.70
CA ALA A 523 -28.40 10.05 26.24
C ALA A 523 -29.76 9.57 25.72
N ASN A 524 -29.74 8.63 24.78
CA ASN A 524 -30.88 7.77 24.53
C ASN A 524 -30.43 6.32 24.48
N SER A 525 -30.70 5.69 25.63
CA SER A 525 -30.61 4.25 25.80
C SER A 525 -31.68 3.55 24.97
N SER A 526 -31.26 2.81 23.95
CA SER A 526 -31.98 1.59 23.58
C SER A 526 -31.09 0.40 23.88
N ALA A 527 -31.37 -0.25 24.99
CA ALA A 527 -30.80 -1.52 25.37
C ALA A 527 -31.14 -2.56 24.29
N ALA A 528 -30.28 -2.77 23.35
CA ALA A 528 -30.21 -4.04 22.64
C ALA A 528 -29.52 -5.00 23.60
N THR A 529 -30.27 -6.00 24.04
CA THR A 529 -29.82 -7.14 24.83
C THR A 529 -28.57 -7.72 24.14
N ALA A 530 -27.42 -7.40 24.69
CA ALA A 530 -26.18 -8.09 24.40
C ALA A 530 -26.35 -9.53 24.89
N ALA A 531 -26.53 -10.46 23.98
CA ALA A 531 -26.21 -11.85 24.26
C ALA A 531 -24.73 -11.86 24.68
N ALA A 532 -24.51 -12.27 25.93
CA ALA A 532 -23.18 -12.50 26.45
C ALA A 532 -22.50 -13.58 25.60
N GLY A 533 -21.81 -13.11 24.54
CA GLY A 533 -20.86 -13.91 23.78
C GLY A 533 -19.62 -14.04 24.63
N SER A 534 -19.37 -15.24 25.13
CA SER A 534 -18.10 -15.66 25.72
C SER A 534 -16.94 -15.09 24.91
N SER A 535 -15.90 -14.64 25.59
CA SER A 535 -14.56 -14.41 25.00
C SER A 535 -14.00 -15.75 24.50
N ALA A 536 -14.56 -16.29 23.44
CA ALA A 536 -14.03 -17.47 22.78
C ALA A 536 -12.76 -17.03 22.03
N GLY A 537 -11.60 -17.40 22.57
CA GLY A 537 -10.32 -17.29 21.87
C GLY A 537 -10.39 -17.95 20.49
N LEU A 538 -9.35 -17.79 19.68
CA LEU A 538 -9.22 -18.44 18.37
C LEU A 538 -9.41 -19.97 18.50
N PRO A 539 -9.93 -20.66 17.47
CA PRO A 539 -10.01 -22.11 17.50
C PRO A 539 -8.60 -22.72 17.67
N LYS A 540 -8.49 -23.68 18.58
CA LYS A 540 -7.22 -24.39 18.79
C LYS A 540 -6.85 -25.22 17.57
N PHE A 541 -5.59 -25.10 17.15
CA PHE A 541 -5.03 -25.89 16.06
C PHE A 541 -3.91 -26.79 16.59
N THR A 542 -4.10 -28.10 16.58
CA THR A 542 -3.08 -29.07 17.00
C THR A 542 -2.70 -30.00 15.85
N THR A 543 -3.70 -30.71 15.31
CA THR A 543 -3.55 -31.63 14.19
C THR A 543 -4.71 -31.43 13.22
N LEU A 544 -4.44 -31.38 11.94
CA LEU A 544 -5.43 -31.27 10.88
C LEU A 544 -5.28 -32.45 9.92
N ARG A 545 -6.36 -33.22 9.74
CA ARG A 545 -6.43 -34.30 8.75
C ARG A 545 -7.57 -34.05 7.77
N GLY A 546 -7.29 -34.20 6.49
CA GLY A 546 -8.29 -34.05 5.46
C GLY A 546 -7.73 -34.09 4.03
N ILE A 547 -8.65 -34.01 3.08
CA ILE A 547 -8.29 -33.90 1.67
C ILE A 547 -7.52 -32.60 1.43
N ALA A 548 -6.45 -32.70 0.67
CA ALA A 548 -5.65 -31.57 0.22
C ALA A 548 -5.92 -31.29 -1.27
N ALA A 549 -6.21 -30.03 -1.60
CA ALA A 549 -6.38 -29.61 -2.99
C ALA A 549 -5.03 -29.18 -3.58
N PRO A 550 -4.59 -29.72 -4.73
CA PRO A 550 -3.37 -29.30 -5.40
C PRO A 550 -3.62 -28.03 -6.21
N MET A 551 -2.68 -27.09 -6.18
CA MET A 551 -2.68 -25.87 -7.01
C MET A 551 -1.28 -25.65 -7.56
N ASP A 552 -1.11 -25.87 -8.84
CA ASP A 552 0.16 -25.66 -9.54
C ASP A 552 0.19 -24.22 -10.12
N ARG A 553 0.58 -23.26 -9.28
CA ARG A 553 0.59 -21.86 -9.67
C ARG A 553 1.55 -21.03 -8.80
N SER A 554 2.41 -20.24 -9.46
CA SER A 554 3.29 -19.25 -8.83
C SER A 554 2.60 -17.89 -8.71
N ASN A 555 3.06 -17.06 -7.74
CA ASN A 555 2.60 -15.69 -7.55
C ASN A 555 1.06 -15.56 -7.49
N VAL A 556 0.41 -16.45 -6.74
CA VAL A 556 -1.02 -16.34 -6.50
C VAL A 556 -1.27 -15.11 -5.65
N ASP A 557 -1.75 -14.05 -6.27
CA ASP A 557 -2.00 -12.79 -5.60
C ASP A 557 -3.34 -12.77 -4.84
N THR A 558 -3.49 -11.80 -3.95
CA THR A 558 -4.70 -11.66 -3.13
C THR A 558 -5.94 -11.31 -3.94
N ASP A 559 -5.81 -10.65 -5.09
CA ASP A 559 -6.95 -10.35 -5.97
C ASP A 559 -7.42 -11.63 -6.71
N ALA A 560 -6.49 -12.58 -7.00
CA ALA A 560 -6.86 -13.91 -7.48
C ALA A 560 -7.53 -14.78 -6.40
N ILE A 561 -7.11 -14.64 -5.11
CA ILE A 561 -7.74 -15.37 -3.99
C ILE A 561 -9.14 -14.83 -3.73
N ILE A 562 -9.31 -13.51 -3.66
CA ILE A 562 -10.59 -12.84 -3.50
C ILE A 562 -10.61 -11.53 -4.29
N PRO A 563 -11.40 -11.44 -5.38
CA PRO A 563 -11.50 -10.22 -6.17
C PRO A 563 -12.04 -9.03 -5.40
N LYS A 564 -11.61 -7.84 -5.80
CA LYS A 564 -11.86 -6.56 -5.12
C LYS A 564 -13.34 -6.25 -4.88
N GLN A 565 -14.27 -6.70 -5.73
CA GLN A 565 -15.71 -6.48 -5.55
C GLN A 565 -16.25 -7.06 -4.24
N PHE A 566 -15.58 -8.08 -3.67
CA PHE A 566 -15.97 -8.69 -2.40
C PHE A 566 -15.31 -8.05 -1.18
N LEU A 567 -14.42 -7.06 -1.38
CA LEU A 567 -13.69 -6.40 -0.29
C LEU A 567 -14.49 -5.29 0.39
N LYS A 568 -15.65 -4.94 -0.14
CA LYS A 568 -16.52 -3.90 0.41
C LYS A 568 -17.36 -4.37 1.59
N THR A 569 -17.28 -5.65 1.95
CA THR A 569 -17.99 -6.18 3.12
C THR A 569 -17.37 -5.69 4.42
N ILE A 570 -18.23 -5.38 5.40
CA ILE A 570 -17.82 -5.09 6.78
C ILE A 570 -17.82 -6.34 7.67
N LYS A 571 -18.08 -7.53 7.10
CA LYS A 571 -18.15 -8.81 7.83
C LYS A 571 -16.92 -9.67 7.55
N ARG A 572 -16.51 -10.47 8.54
CA ARG A 572 -15.43 -11.47 8.40
C ARG A 572 -15.90 -12.81 7.81
N THR A 573 -17.20 -13.03 7.64
CA THR A 573 -17.82 -14.29 7.19
C THR A 573 -18.70 -14.07 5.97
N GLY A 574 -19.04 -15.16 5.26
CA GLY A 574 -19.82 -15.15 4.03
C GLY A 574 -18.95 -14.98 2.76
N LEU A 575 -17.62 -15.07 2.88
CA LEU A 575 -16.67 -14.87 1.78
C LEU A 575 -16.24 -16.16 1.07
N GLY A 576 -16.60 -17.33 1.59
CA GLY A 576 -16.20 -18.63 1.00
C GLY A 576 -16.66 -18.82 -0.42
N SER A 577 -17.82 -18.28 -0.82
CA SER A 577 -18.31 -18.29 -2.20
C SER A 577 -17.46 -17.43 -3.14
N ALA A 578 -16.81 -16.40 -2.60
CA ALA A 578 -15.95 -15.49 -3.35
C ALA A 578 -14.51 -16.01 -3.51
N LEU A 579 -14.14 -17.09 -2.81
CA LEU A 579 -12.81 -17.68 -2.91
C LEU A 579 -12.48 -18.09 -4.35
N PHE A 580 -11.36 -17.58 -4.88
CA PHE A 580 -10.91 -17.82 -6.25
C PHE A 580 -12.00 -17.58 -7.31
N TYR A 581 -12.84 -16.57 -7.10
CA TYR A 581 -14.06 -16.34 -7.89
C TYR A 581 -13.81 -16.35 -9.41
N GLU A 582 -12.79 -15.62 -9.87
CA GLU A 582 -12.46 -15.52 -11.30
C GLU A 582 -11.90 -16.81 -11.89
N LEU A 583 -11.42 -17.73 -11.06
CA LEU A 583 -10.95 -19.06 -11.47
C LEU A 583 -12.06 -20.12 -11.34
N ARG A 584 -12.95 -19.94 -10.35
CA ARG A 584 -14.03 -20.90 -10.05
C ARG A 584 -15.25 -20.72 -10.91
N TYR A 585 -15.49 -19.53 -11.43
CA TYR A 585 -16.71 -19.23 -12.17
C TYR A 585 -16.40 -18.60 -13.53
N ASN A 586 -17.24 -18.91 -14.51
CA ASN A 586 -17.18 -18.28 -15.83
C ASN A 586 -17.68 -16.85 -15.76
N PRO A 587 -16.93 -15.86 -16.24
CA PRO A 587 -17.35 -14.47 -16.19
C PRO A 587 -18.55 -14.15 -17.10
N ALA A 588 -18.84 -15.00 -18.09
CA ALA A 588 -19.92 -14.78 -19.05
C ALA A 588 -21.31 -15.10 -18.48
N ASP A 589 -21.44 -16.14 -17.66
CA ASP A 589 -22.73 -16.67 -17.20
C ASP A 589 -22.76 -17.03 -15.71
N GLY A 590 -21.65 -16.87 -14.99
CA GLY A 590 -21.53 -17.20 -13.58
C GLY A 590 -21.55 -18.71 -13.28
N SER A 591 -21.50 -19.57 -14.29
CA SER A 591 -21.44 -21.02 -14.10
C SER A 591 -20.10 -21.46 -13.50
N GLU A 592 -20.11 -22.56 -12.73
CA GLU A 592 -18.86 -23.11 -12.19
C GLU A 592 -17.94 -23.59 -13.33
N ASN A 593 -16.66 -23.23 -13.24
CA ASN A 593 -15.62 -23.75 -14.12
C ASN A 593 -15.24 -25.17 -13.68
N PRO A 594 -15.60 -26.22 -14.45
CA PRO A 594 -15.37 -27.60 -14.06
C PRO A 594 -13.89 -27.99 -14.07
N SER A 595 -13.02 -27.20 -14.68
CA SER A 595 -11.57 -27.47 -14.72
C SER A 595 -10.84 -26.98 -13.47
N PHE A 596 -11.45 -26.11 -12.66
CA PHE A 596 -10.80 -25.61 -11.45
C PHE A 596 -10.91 -26.62 -10.30
N VAL A 597 -9.78 -26.91 -9.66
CA VAL A 597 -9.64 -27.99 -8.69
C VAL A 597 -10.68 -27.94 -7.55
N LEU A 598 -10.95 -26.77 -6.97
CA LEU A 598 -11.93 -26.64 -5.87
C LEU A 598 -13.39 -26.81 -6.31
N ASN A 599 -13.67 -26.93 -7.59
CA ASN A 599 -14.98 -27.26 -8.13
C ASN A 599 -15.14 -28.77 -8.43
N GLN A 600 -14.09 -29.56 -8.22
CA GLN A 600 -14.04 -31.00 -8.51
C GLN A 600 -14.13 -31.84 -7.22
N GLU A 601 -14.75 -33.01 -7.29
CA GLU A 601 -14.63 -34.00 -6.23
C GLU A 601 -13.26 -34.71 -6.33
N PRO A 602 -12.59 -34.98 -5.18
CA PRO A 602 -13.06 -34.81 -3.80
C PRO A 602 -12.70 -33.44 -3.17
N TYR A 603 -12.23 -32.46 -3.95
CA TYR A 603 -11.59 -31.24 -3.46
C TYR A 603 -12.54 -30.13 -2.99
N ARG A 604 -13.84 -30.24 -3.29
CA ARG A 604 -14.85 -29.25 -2.85
C ARG A 604 -14.88 -29.00 -1.36
N ASN A 605 -14.49 -30.00 -0.57
CA ASN A 605 -14.47 -29.91 0.90
C ASN A 605 -13.04 -29.97 1.47
N SER A 606 -12.04 -29.53 0.69
CA SER A 606 -10.64 -29.55 1.11
C SER A 606 -10.42 -28.67 2.33
N LYS A 607 -9.64 -29.20 3.27
CA LYS A 607 -9.17 -28.46 4.46
C LYS A 607 -7.75 -27.93 4.31
N ILE A 608 -7.02 -28.44 3.34
CA ILE A 608 -5.62 -28.16 3.07
C ILE A 608 -5.48 -27.74 1.62
N LEU A 609 -4.72 -26.68 1.35
CA LEU A 609 -4.34 -26.26 0.01
C LEU A 609 -2.84 -26.50 -0.16
N VAL A 610 -2.43 -27.21 -1.21
CA VAL A 610 -1.03 -27.47 -1.54
C VAL A 610 -0.68 -26.70 -2.82
N VAL A 611 0.17 -25.71 -2.67
CA VAL A 611 0.60 -24.82 -3.76
C VAL A 611 2.04 -25.16 -4.12
N THR A 612 2.31 -25.48 -5.38
CA THR A 612 3.67 -25.88 -5.83
C THR A 612 4.53 -24.69 -6.24
N GLY A 613 3.90 -23.58 -6.63
CA GLY A 613 4.60 -22.37 -7.01
C GLY A 613 4.90 -21.43 -5.82
N PRO A 614 5.98 -20.62 -5.89
CA PRO A 614 6.38 -19.70 -4.84
C PRO A 614 5.49 -18.46 -4.74
N ASN A 615 5.68 -17.71 -3.63
CA ASN A 615 5.12 -16.38 -3.39
C ASN A 615 3.59 -16.34 -3.33
N PHE A 616 2.99 -17.27 -2.60
CA PHE A 616 1.54 -17.32 -2.40
C PHE A 616 1.05 -16.15 -1.53
N GLY A 617 -0.07 -15.52 -1.91
CA GLY A 617 -0.70 -14.41 -1.21
C GLY A 617 -0.01 -13.06 -1.44
N CYS A 618 0.73 -12.90 -2.56
CA CYS A 618 1.34 -11.61 -2.90
C CYS A 618 0.29 -10.53 -3.19
N GLY A 619 0.70 -9.29 -3.24
CA GLY A 619 -0.16 -8.15 -3.57
C GLY A 619 -0.66 -7.39 -2.35
N SER A 620 -1.95 -7.44 -2.05
CA SER A 620 -2.62 -6.59 -1.07
C SER A 620 -2.44 -7.07 0.38
N SER A 621 -2.42 -6.11 1.33
CA SER A 621 -2.42 -6.39 2.78
C SER A 621 -3.77 -6.87 3.34
N ARG A 622 -4.79 -7.03 2.50
CA ARG A 622 -6.15 -7.29 2.92
C ARG A 622 -6.34 -8.68 3.51
N GLU A 623 -6.95 -8.72 4.67
CA GLU A 623 -7.21 -9.95 5.42
C GLU A 623 -8.40 -10.75 4.90
N HIS A 624 -9.15 -10.18 3.95
CA HIS A 624 -10.26 -10.86 3.27
C HIS A 624 -9.83 -12.16 2.58
N ALA A 625 -8.57 -12.25 2.10
CA ALA A 625 -8.07 -13.46 1.46
C ALA A 625 -7.96 -14.63 2.45
N PRO A 626 -7.34 -14.53 3.64
CA PRO A 626 -7.44 -15.55 4.69
C PRO A 626 -8.88 -15.85 5.12
N TRP A 627 -9.75 -14.83 5.27
CA TRP A 627 -11.16 -15.07 5.65
C TRP A 627 -11.90 -15.88 4.59
N ALA A 628 -11.71 -15.61 3.31
CA ALA A 628 -12.34 -16.38 2.23
C ALA A 628 -11.88 -17.84 2.23
N LEU A 629 -10.58 -18.08 2.47
CA LEU A 629 -10.03 -19.42 2.60
C LEU A 629 -10.62 -20.16 3.81
N LEU A 630 -10.64 -19.51 4.97
CA LEU A 630 -11.17 -20.08 6.20
C LEU A 630 -12.68 -20.39 6.11
N ASP A 631 -13.43 -19.45 5.54
CA ASP A 631 -14.88 -19.57 5.36
C ASP A 631 -15.27 -20.65 4.34
N PHE A 632 -14.40 -20.88 3.34
CA PHE A 632 -14.52 -22.03 2.42
C PHE A 632 -14.25 -23.37 3.11
N GLY A 633 -13.46 -23.38 4.20
CA GLY A 633 -13.09 -24.56 4.98
C GLY A 633 -11.59 -24.89 4.97
N ILE A 634 -10.76 -24.14 4.24
CA ILE A 634 -9.31 -24.33 4.20
C ILE A 634 -8.69 -23.76 5.48
N LYS A 635 -8.00 -24.61 6.25
CA LYS A 635 -7.37 -24.27 7.53
C LYS A 635 -5.85 -24.33 7.49
N CYS A 636 -5.28 -24.95 6.47
CA CYS A 636 -3.85 -25.05 6.27
C CYS A 636 -3.50 -24.82 4.81
N ILE A 637 -2.40 -24.09 4.57
CA ILE A 637 -1.85 -23.85 3.24
C ILE A 637 -0.38 -24.30 3.27
N ILE A 638 0.02 -25.13 2.32
CA ILE A 638 1.40 -25.61 2.16
C ILE A 638 1.96 -25.00 0.88
N ALA A 639 3.05 -24.28 0.95
CA ALA A 639 3.67 -23.64 -0.21
C ALA A 639 5.20 -23.52 -0.01
N PRO A 640 5.98 -23.34 -1.10
CA PRO A 640 7.43 -23.11 -0.99
C PRO A 640 7.78 -21.76 -0.38
N SER A 641 6.92 -20.75 -0.59
CA SER A 641 7.04 -19.43 0.06
C SER A 641 5.72 -18.66 0.04
N PHE A 642 5.60 -17.69 0.93
CA PHE A 642 4.44 -16.79 1.07
C PHE A 642 4.90 -15.33 1.04
N ALA A 643 4.00 -14.45 0.66
CA ALA A 643 4.18 -13.03 0.93
C ALA A 643 3.97 -12.72 2.42
N ASP A 644 4.82 -11.86 2.98
CA ASP A 644 4.93 -11.63 4.43
C ASP A 644 3.60 -11.20 5.07
N ILE A 645 2.88 -10.28 4.46
CA ILE A 645 1.61 -9.77 5.02
C ILE A 645 0.55 -10.88 5.04
N PHE A 646 0.42 -11.63 3.95
CA PHE A 646 -0.53 -12.75 3.88
C PHE A 646 -0.18 -13.82 4.92
N PHE A 647 1.10 -14.17 5.05
CA PHE A 647 1.59 -15.14 6.03
C PHE A 647 1.20 -14.76 7.46
N ASN A 648 1.43 -13.49 7.83
CA ASN A 648 1.04 -12.97 9.14
C ASN A 648 -0.48 -12.99 9.36
N ASN A 649 -1.24 -12.50 8.38
CA ASN A 649 -2.69 -12.49 8.45
C ASN A 649 -3.28 -13.90 8.61
N THR A 650 -2.69 -14.90 7.97
CA THR A 650 -3.13 -16.31 8.05
C THR A 650 -3.03 -16.82 9.48
N PHE A 651 -1.92 -16.58 10.19
CA PHE A 651 -1.77 -16.95 11.60
C PHE A 651 -2.76 -16.22 12.52
N LYS A 652 -2.99 -14.92 12.29
CA LYS A 652 -3.93 -14.10 13.09
C LYS A 652 -5.37 -14.60 13.03
N ASN A 653 -5.70 -15.35 11.98
CA ASN A 653 -7.03 -15.94 11.78
C ASN A 653 -7.10 -17.42 12.21
N GLY A 654 -6.10 -17.93 12.94
CA GLY A 654 -6.10 -19.31 13.44
C GLY A 654 -5.85 -20.36 12.36
N MET A 655 -5.33 -19.97 11.21
CA MET A 655 -4.91 -20.85 10.12
C MET A 655 -3.40 -21.11 10.19
N LEU A 656 -2.96 -22.21 9.57
CA LEU A 656 -1.56 -22.62 9.55
C LEU A 656 -0.98 -22.51 8.12
N PRO A 657 -0.15 -21.51 7.80
CA PRO A 657 0.68 -21.51 6.62
C PRO A 657 1.97 -22.30 6.88
N VAL A 658 2.25 -23.29 6.04
CA VAL A 658 3.41 -24.17 6.14
C VAL A 658 4.36 -23.92 4.97
N VAL A 659 5.60 -23.58 5.28
CA VAL A 659 6.66 -23.38 4.27
C VAL A 659 7.42 -24.69 4.07
N ILE A 660 7.44 -25.21 2.84
CA ILE A 660 8.22 -26.37 2.42
C ILE A 660 9.14 -25.94 1.27
N SER A 661 10.35 -25.57 1.58
CA SER A 661 11.35 -25.09 0.60
C SER A 661 12.08 -26.22 -0.13
N ASP A 662 12.01 -27.46 0.37
CA ASP A 662 12.58 -28.64 -0.31
C ASP A 662 11.66 -29.06 -1.47
N PRO A 663 12.11 -28.97 -2.75
CA PRO A 663 11.29 -29.32 -3.90
C PRO A 663 10.87 -30.79 -3.93
N ALA A 664 11.71 -31.70 -3.42
CA ALA A 664 11.39 -33.12 -3.42
C ALA A 664 10.29 -33.45 -2.41
N ALA A 665 10.35 -32.87 -1.21
CA ALA A 665 9.31 -33.01 -0.20
C ALA A 665 7.99 -32.37 -0.67
N LEU A 666 8.04 -31.18 -1.27
CA LEU A 666 6.85 -30.53 -1.81
C LEU A 666 6.20 -31.36 -2.93
N ALA A 667 7.00 -31.92 -3.85
CA ALA A 667 6.51 -32.80 -4.91
C ALA A 667 5.84 -34.05 -4.35
N ALA A 668 6.37 -34.66 -3.29
CA ALA A 668 5.76 -35.81 -2.63
C ALA A 668 4.40 -35.46 -2.03
N ILE A 669 4.29 -34.31 -1.35
CA ILE A 669 3.03 -33.81 -0.79
C ILE A 669 2.01 -33.52 -1.90
N ALA A 670 2.45 -32.86 -2.99
CA ALA A 670 1.61 -32.56 -4.14
C ALA A 670 1.10 -33.81 -4.85
N ALA A 671 1.89 -34.89 -4.89
CA ALA A 671 1.47 -36.18 -5.45
C ALA A 671 0.34 -36.83 -4.63
N GLU A 672 0.39 -36.76 -3.29
CA GLU A 672 -0.70 -37.20 -2.41
C GLU A 672 -1.96 -36.37 -2.64
N ALA A 673 -1.81 -35.05 -2.70
CA ALA A 673 -2.91 -34.13 -2.97
C ALA A 673 -3.56 -34.41 -4.34
N SER A 674 -2.77 -34.56 -5.42
CA SER A 674 -3.25 -34.84 -6.78
C SER A 674 -3.95 -36.19 -6.91
N ALA A 675 -3.60 -37.13 -6.04
CA ALA A 675 -4.27 -38.45 -5.96
C ALA A 675 -5.56 -38.40 -5.11
N GLY A 676 -5.97 -37.25 -4.62
CA GLY A 676 -7.18 -37.10 -3.79
C GLY A 676 -7.09 -37.81 -2.43
N ARG A 677 -5.88 -38.06 -1.93
CA ARG A 677 -5.67 -38.73 -0.64
C ARG A 677 -5.63 -37.74 0.51
N GLU A 678 -5.98 -38.21 1.71
CA GLU A 678 -5.89 -37.39 2.91
C GLU A 678 -4.41 -37.18 3.30
N ILE A 679 -4.15 -35.96 3.80
CA ILE A 679 -2.88 -35.58 4.42
C ILE A 679 -3.14 -35.20 5.86
N GLU A 680 -2.22 -35.55 6.77
CA GLU A 680 -2.22 -35.11 8.15
C GLU A 680 -1.11 -34.06 8.36
N VAL A 681 -1.48 -32.91 8.90
CA VAL A 681 -0.56 -31.84 9.32
C VAL A 681 -0.58 -31.77 10.83
N ASP A 682 0.52 -32.15 11.47
CA ASP A 682 0.72 -32.18 12.91
C ASP A 682 1.56 -30.97 13.35
N LEU A 683 0.90 -29.95 13.89
CA LEU A 683 1.58 -28.73 14.38
C LEU A 683 2.39 -29.01 15.63
N VAL A 684 1.98 -29.96 16.49
CA VAL A 684 2.69 -30.23 17.74
C VAL A 684 4.06 -30.82 17.45
N ASN A 685 4.14 -31.80 16.54
CA ASN A 685 5.38 -32.44 16.12
C ASN A 685 6.03 -31.77 14.91
N GLN A 686 5.35 -30.80 14.25
CA GLN A 686 5.78 -30.11 13.05
C GLN A 686 6.11 -31.08 11.89
N GLU A 687 5.16 -32.00 11.62
CA GLU A 687 5.28 -33.04 10.61
C GLU A 687 4.06 -33.06 9.68
N ILE A 688 4.32 -33.38 8.41
CA ILE A 688 3.30 -33.73 7.43
C ILE A 688 3.38 -35.23 7.16
N LYS A 689 2.23 -35.91 7.17
CA LYS A 689 2.14 -37.36 7.00
C LYS A 689 1.11 -37.69 5.92
N ASP A 690 1.32 -38.82 5.23
CA ASP A 690 0.32 -39.42 4.34
C ASP A 690 -0.84 -40.08 5.10
N ALA A 691 -1.80 -40.62 4.38
CA ALA A 691 -2.95 -41.30 4.94
C ALA A 691 -2.58 -42.57 5.76
N ALA A 692 -1.42 -43.16 5.49
CA ALA A 692 -0.89 -44.33 6.18
C ALA A 692 -0.06 -43.96 7.44
N GLY A 693 0.17 -42.66 7.68
CA GLY A 693 0.96 -42.14 8.80
C GLY A 693 2.47 -42.06 8.51
N SER A 694 2.88 -42.29 7.26
CA SER A 694 4.30 -42.14 6.88
C SER A 694 4.62 -40.65 6.75
N LYS A 695 5.77 -40.25 7.28
CA LYS A 695 6.24 -38.88 7.23
C LYS A 695 6.64 -38.48 5.81
N LEU A 696 6.03 -37.41 5.28
CA LEU A 696 6.36 -36.81 4.00
C LEU A 696 7.37 -35.66 4.14
N ALA A 697 7.19 -34.81 5.18
CA ALA A 697 8.05 -33.67 5.43
C ALA A 697 8.07 -33.25 6.92
N SER A 698 9.06 -32.46 7.30
CA SER A 698 9.05 -31.62 8.50
C SER A 698 8.95 -30.16 8.10
N PHE A 699 8.37 -29.35 8.97
CA PHE A 699 8.31 -27.90 8.79
C PHE A 699 8.64 -27.18 10.11
N ASP A 700 9.01 -25.91 9.99
CA ASP A 700 9.28 -25.08 11.15
C ASP A 700 8.21 -24.01 11.32
N VAL A 701 7.77 -23.78 12.55
CA VAL A 701 6.86 -22.71 12.94
C VAL A 701 7.43 -22.02 14.17
N ASP A 702 7.43 -20.72 14.11
CA ASP A 702 7.75 -19.83 15.23
C ASP A 702 7.12 -20.30 16.54
N ALA A 703 7.91 -20.39 17.62
CA ALA A 703 7.48 -20.95 18.90
C ALA A 703 6.30 -20.18 19.50
N PHE A 704 6.30 -18.84 19.37
CA PHE A 704 5.19 -18.01 19.86
C PHE A 704 3.90 -18.25 19.06
N ARG A 705 3.97 -18.25 17.73
CA ARG A 705 2.82 -18.54 16.84
C ARG A 705 2.27 -19.94 17.05
N LYS A 706 3.17 -20.92 17.19
CA LYS A 706 2.79 -22.31 17.56
C LYS A 706 2.05 -22.34 18.89
N HIS A 707 2.56 -21.64 19.90
CA HIS A 707 1.91 -21.55 21.21
C HIS A 707 0.52 -20.91 21.11
N CYS A 708 0.38 -19.81 20.37
CA CYS A 708 -0.91 -19.15 20.16
C CYS A 708 -1.93 -20.04 19.45
N LEU A 709 -1.54 -20.71 18.36
CA LEU A 709 -2.43 -21.62 17.61
C LEU A 709 -2.86 -22.82 18.45
N ILE A 710 -1.92 -23.49 19.14
CA ILE A 710 -2.24 -24.67 19.98
C ILE A 710 -3.22 -24.31 21.10
N ASN A 711 -3.06 -23.14 21.71
CA ASN A 711 -3.85 -22.71 22.86
C ASN A 711 -5.05 -21.83 22.50
N GLY A 712 -5.15 -21.35 21.25
CA GLY A 712 -6.23 -20.44 20.80
C GLY A 712 -6.16 -19.08 21.49
N LEU A 713 -4.95 -18.50 21.63
CA LEU A 713 -4.71 -17.29 22.40
C LEU A 713 -4.91 -16.03 21.57
N ASP A 714 -5.45 -14.97 22.18
CA ASP A 714 -5.56 -13.62 21.64
C ASP A 714 -4.23 -12.87 21.82
N ASP A 715 -3.59 -12.50 20.72
CA ASP A 715 -2.31 -11.77 20.71
C ASP A 715 -2.40 -10.42 21.44
N ILE A 716 -3.54 -9.71 21.33
CA ILE A 716 -3.74 -8.42 22.01
C ILE A 716 -3.77 -8.63 23.53
N GLY A 717 -4.48 -9.65 23.99
CA GLY A 717 -4.53 -9.99 25.40
C GLY A 717 -3.16 -10.35 25.98
N LEU A 718 -2.33 -11.09 25.22
CA LEU A 718 -0.95 -11.40 25.59
C LEU A 718 -0.06 -10.16 25.63
N THR A 719 -0.21 -9.28 24.65
CA THR A 719 0.55 -8.02 24.59
C THR A 719 0.21 -7.09 25.74
N LEU A 720 -1.06 -7.02 26.14
CA LEU A 720 -1.51 -6.20 27.28
C LEU A 720 -0.94 -6.68 28.62
N GLN A 721 -0.49 -7.94 28.74
CA GLN A 721 0.24 -8.41 29.92
C GLN A 721 1.63 -7.73 30.03
N MET A 722 2.14 -7.15 28.94
CA MET A 722 3.40 -6.38 28.90
C MET A 722 3.17 -4.86 29.00
N GLU A 723 2.01 -4.43 29.48
CA GLU A 723 1.60 -3.01 29.58
C GLU A 723 2.67 -2.13 30.27
N ASP A 724 3.30 -2.61 31.33
CA ASP A 724 4.34 -1.86 32.06
C ASP A 724 5.59 -1.62 31.22
N LYS A 725 5.97 -2.59 30.35
CA LYS A 725 7.08 -2.43 29.41
C LYS A 725 6.75 -1.40 28.35
N ILE A 726 5.52 -1.41 27.82
CA ILE A 726 5.04 -0.43 26.84
C ILE A 726 5.07 0.98 27.44
N ARG A 727 4.55 1.16 28.67
CA ARG A 727 4.58 2.46 29.36
C ARG A 727 5.99 2.97 29.61
N THR A 728 6.90 2.08 30.02
CA THR A 728 8.31 2.41 30.24
C THR A 728 8.96 2.87 28.94
N PHE A 729 8.67 2.18 27.84
CA PHE A 729 9.15 2.57 26.51
C PHE A 729 8.59 3.94 26.11
N GLU A 730 7.29 4.18 26.27
CA GLU A 730 6.67 5.48 25.97
C GLU A 730 7.30 6.63 26.75
N ALA A 731 7.58 6.43 28.05
CA ALA A 731 8.23 7.42 28.86
C ALA A 731 9.67 7.73 28.41
N LYS A 732 10.44 6.69 28.03
CA LYS A 732 11.78 6.83 27.46
C LYS A 732 11.73 7.59 26.14
N ARG A 733 10.84 7.21 25.24
CA ARG A 733 10.66 7.80 23.92
C ARG A 733 10.34 9.31 24.02
N THR A 734 9.45 9.70 24.94
CA THR A 734 9.14 11.13 25.20
C THR A 734 10.39 11.95 25.55
N LEU A 735 11.37 11.37 26.24
CA LEU A 735 12.62 12.05 26.57
C LEU A 735 13.60 12.10 25.39
N GLU A 736 13.72 11.01 24.63
CA GLU A 736 14.68 10.87 23.54
C GLU A 736 14.23 11.59 22.26
N THR A 737 12.94 11.50 21.92
CA THR A 737 12.35 12.06 20.69
C THR A 737 11.13 12.94 21.00
N PRO A 738 11.28 14.00 21.80
CA PRO A 738 10.16 14.81 22.30
C PRO A 738 9.34 15.49 21.19
N TRP A 739 9.92 15.71 20.02
CA TRP A 739 9.21 16.26 18.84
C TRP A 739 8.15 15.32 18.29
N LEU A 740 8.13 14.05 18.66
CA LEU A 740 7.08 13.09 18.28
C LEU A 740 5.84 13.21 19.17
N ASP A 741 5.97 13.77 20.37
CA ASP A 741 4.84 14.00 21.27
C ASP A 741 4.20 15.35 20.97
N GLY A 742 2.89 15.36 20.74
CA GLY A 742 2.16 16.56 20.34
C GLY A 742 2.34 16.95 18.87
N SER A 743 3.00 16.11 18.07
CA SER A 743 3.07 16.23 16.61
C SER A 743 1.91 15.52 15.88
N GLY A 744 0.81 15.28 16.57
CA GLY A 744 -0.47 14.85 16.01
C GLY A 744 -1.50 15.99 16.17
N TYR A 745 -2.67 15.84 15.54
CA TYR A 745 -3.77 16.80 15.69
C TYR A 745 -4.44 16.75 17.07
N LEU A 746 -4.20 15.68 17.84
CA LEU A 746 -4.67 15.50 19.21
C LEU A 746 -3.49 15.59 20.18
N LYS A 747 -3.63 16.40 21.23
CA LYS A 747 -2.64 16.45 22.33
C LYS A 747 -2.97 15.40 23.37
N ARG A 748 -1.95 14.73 23.90
CA ARG A 748 -2.10 13.86 25.05
C ARG A 748 -2.48 14.69 26.27
N GLY A 749 -3.68 14.47 26.82
CA GLY A 749 -4.14 15.15 28.04
C GLY A 749 -3.37 14.71 29.27
N LYS A 750 -3.37 15.53 30.34
CA LYS A 750 -2.69 15.24 31.62
C LYS A 750 -3.11 13.93 32.30
N ARG A 751 -4.22 13.29 31.84
CA ARG A 751 -4.75 12.00 32.34
C ARG A 751 -4.85 10.95 31.24
N GLY A 752 -4.12 11.08 30.13
CA GLY A 752 -4.17 10.14 29.02
C GLY A 752 -5.37 10.33 28.07
N SER A 753 -6.20 11.36 28.24
CA SER A 753 -7.20 11.76 27.24
C SER A 753 -6.57 12.68 26.21
N ALA A 754 -6.86 12.46 24.95
CA ALA A 754 -6.44 13.34 23.86
C ALA A 754 -7.39 14.55 23.76
N THR A 755 -6.84 15.74 23.57
CA THR A 755 -7.61 16.96 23.30
C THR A 755 -7.29 17.42 21.88
N MET A 756 -8.32 17.74 21.11
CA MET A 756 -8.14 18.24 19.75
C MET A 756 -7.21 19.47 19.74
N ILE A 757 -6.15 19.43 18.96
CA ILE A 757 -5.38 20.60 18.63
C ILE A 757 -6.17 21.31 17.53
N GLN A 758 -6.74 22.49 17.84
CA GLN A 758 -7.23 23.33 16.75
C GLN A 758 -6.08 23.51 15.77
N ALA A 759 -6.28 23.06 14.53
CA ALA A 759 -5.36 23.37 13.45
C ALA A 759 -5.18 24.90 13.50
N ALA A 760 -3.93 25.35 13.55
CA ALA A 760 -3.67 26.78 13.42
C ALA A 760 -4.45 27.25 12.18
N PRO A 761 -5.27 28.30 12.27
CA PRO A 761 -5.96 28.80 11.11
C PRO A 761 -4.89 29.03 10.04
N VAL A 762 -5.06 28.39 8.91
CA VAL A 762 -4.21 28.69 7.74
C VAL A 762 -4.30 30.19 7.57
N PRO A 763 -3.19 30.92 7.52
CA PRO A 763 -3.23 32.37 7.46
C PRO A 763 -4.19 32.75 6.32
N LYS A 764 -5.26 33.49 6.64
CA LYS A 764 -6.08 34.10 5.61
C LYS A 764 -5.12 34.95 4.80
N THR A 765 -4.81 34.55 3.59
CA THR A 765 -4.06 35.40 2.69
C THR A 765 -4.92 36.63 2.47
N ASN A 766 -4.56 37.75 3.12
CA ASN A 766 -5.15 39.03 2.79
C ASN A 766 -4.86 39.25 1.31
N ARG A 767 -5.92 39.28 0.51
CA ARG A 767 -5.88 39.75 -0.87
C ARG A 767 -5.39 41.19 -0.85
N GLY A 768 -4.14 41.42 -1.04
CA GLY A 768 -3.62 42.77 -1.05
C GLY A 768 -2.14 42.92 -1.37
N ASP A 769 -1.31 41.91 -1.21
CA ASP A 769 0.10 41.98 -1.53
C ASP A 769 0.70 40.58 -1.72
N VAL A 770 0.19 39.80 -2.71
CA VAL A 770 0.86 38.56 -3.06
C VAL A 770 1.86 38.85 -4.17
N LYS A 771 3.07 39.24 -3.77
CA LYS A 771 4.23 38.79 -4.53
C LYS A 771 4.19 37.26 -4.47
N THR A 772 4.13 36.63 -5.63
CA THR A 772 4.17 35.17 -5.80
C THR A 772 5.52 34.63 -5.36
N GLU A 773 5.72 34.54 -4.04
CA GLU A 773 6.69 33.58 -3.51
C GLU A 773 5.96 32.22 -3.45
N PRO A 774 6.63 31.13 -3.84
CA PRO A 774 6.02 29.81 -3.75
C PRO A 774 5.60 29.58 -2.31
N LEU A 775 4.36 29.09 -2.09
CA LEU A 775 3.91 28.65 -0.78
C LEU A 775 4.95 27.68 -0.23
N GLU A 776 5.73 28.11 0.74
CA GLU A 776 6.66 27.28 1.49
C GLU A 776 5.82 26.25 2.26
N TRP A 777 5.76 25.06 1.76
CA TRP A 777 5.22 23.87 2.42
C TRP A 777 6.35 22.94 2.77
#